data_a00e329b38131c585559cff32c393ed9
#
_entry.id   a00e329b38131c585559cff32c393ed9
#
_cell.length_a   1.000
_cell.length_b   1.000
_cell.length_c   1.000
_cell.angle_alpha   90.00
_cell.angle_beta   90.00
_cell.angle_gamma   90.00
#
_symmetry.space_group_name_H-M   'P 1'
#
loop_
_entity.id
_entity.type
_entity.pdbx_description
1 polymer ?
#
loop_
_entity_poly.entity_id
_entity_poly.type
_entity_poly.pdbx_seq_one_letter_code
_entity_poly.pdbx_strand_id
1 'polypeptide(L)'
;MRNCSVIIRVIFCPILFISFQPIVVAEEKFSISEEDRNYWAFQPVSTTDHENSSIDSIVDEAIKTNGLVQNSSADREVLIRRAYFDLVGLAPTYQEIKAFEADPSSTEKALSSLVDKLLAMPEYGERWGRHWLDVVRYAQTNGYERDDEKPNAWRYRDYVIKAFNTDKPYDRFVLEQLAGDELILEAFNKNKPFVEGGDEGLIATGFYRLGVWDDEPDDKKAAEFDGLDDILRTTSETFLGLTTGCARCHDHMFDPISQKDYYSMLAYFRNVRNYAKPSDKGIILRAINGGKALSVSEHGDEAPETHVLIRGDAYKPSLKVKPMIPSIFSATGPEPEPTENSSGRRLALAKWITDPSNPLTSRVMVNRIWQYHFGKGIVGSPNDFGRAGETISNLELLDWLATEFVKSGWSIKHMHRVIMNTMAYRRSSDPNVHNEAKDPGNLHHWKMNLRRLEAETIRDRILQVSGQLNQKRGGPSFYPALNGEVVAGASKPGRGWRWSSEGDQKRRSVYAFIKRTMVYPFFELFDYANTEGPLGTRPQTTVAPQALLMLNSELITESASLIAENALSSKDPIGEAFHIVLGRDPAPEERSMAKSFLSDQHEKQKLLREQMRFSPDYASAYFNEYHKILPAKQFLKGPVSGWDYFKGKWIGGYEGILRAERDWPAFALFRMDARDFKISGQVHLDDITERVSILLRARPRDDEFDGYVALIDAVSSEIILKRYQKGKSEILGKASAGDLRRGFLDFSVELVENRIGFKVSGPVGVDAVKIYAKDEEPISGQGRFGVSSWGGNVTFDSVSFEYKGQNYPIVQIDHSGSDLIKNDKKIILKKDPTIIQRIAMAEFSSLLLNLNEFIYVD
;
A
#
# COMPACT_ATOMS: atom_id res chain seq x y z
N MET A 1 37.03 -55.56 47.78
CA MET A 1 38.50 -55.63 47.91
C MET A 1 39.08 -54.36 47.31
N ARG A 2 39.97 -53.79 48.06
CA ARG A 2 40.90 -52.65 47.81
C ARG A 2 40.28 -51.21 47.85
N ASN A 3 40.53 -50.66 49.05
CA ASN A 3 40.55 -49.26 49.39
C ASN A 3 41.48 -48.43 48.52
N CYS A 4 41.05 -47.21 48.19
CA CYS A 4 42.00 -46.13 47.92
C CYS A 4 41.43 -44.86 48.59
N SER A 5 42.09 -44.51 49.69
CA SER A 5 41.89 -43.26 50.42
C SER A 5 42.53 -42.10 49.68
N VAL A 6 41.75 -41.07 49.35
CA VAL A 6 42.24 -39.79 48.84
C VAL A 6 42.19 -38.75 49.98
N ILE A 7 43.33 -38.29 50.33
CA ILE A 7 43.60 -37.22 51.33
C ILE A 7 43.23 -35.87 50.74
N ILE A 8 42.18 -35.26 51.29
CA ILE A 8 41.82 -33.83 50.91
C ILE A 8 42.69 -32.93 51.83
N ARG A 9 43.61 -32.22 51.16
CA ARG A 9 44.33 -31.08 51.80
C ARG A 9 43.41 -29.88 51.68
N VAL A 10 42.89 -29.40 52.78
CA VAL A 10 42.19 -28.11 52.88
C VAL A 10 43.23 -27.00 52.85
N ILE A 11 43.20 -26.23 51.76
CA ILE A 11 43.96 -24.99 51.67
C ILE A 11 43.10 -23.87 52.25
N PHE A 12 43.44 -23.33 53.38
CA PHE A 12 42.87 -22.10 53.92
C PHE A 12 43.25 -20.94 53.00
N CYS A 13 42.36 -20.39 52.30
CA CYS A 13 42.48 -19.14 51.60
C CYS A 13 41.94 -18.02 52.48
N PRO A 14 42.70 -16.98 52.80
CA PRO A 14 42.21 -15.88 53.62
C PRO A 14 41.20 -15.08 52.75
N ILE A 15 39.94 -15.02 53.19
CA ILE A 15 38.89 -14.18 52.61
C ILE A 15 39.27 -12.72 52.91
N LEU A 16 39.74 -12.02 51.87
CA LEU A 16 39.87 -10.57 51.87
C LEU A 16 38.47 -9.96 51.87
N PHE A 17 38.01 -9.42 52.99
CA PHE A 17 36.83 -8.58 53.05
C PHE A 17 37.11 -7.28 52.26
N ILE A 18 36.74 -7.27 50.98
CA ILE A 18 36.67 -6.03 50.22
C ILE A 18 35.34 -5.39 50.67
N SER A 19 35.40 -4.36 51.47
CA SER A 19 34.26 -3.50 51.73
C SER A 19 33.83 -2.85 50.46
N PHE A 20 32.76 -3.37 49.87
CA PHE A 20 32.04 -2.63 48.83
C PHE A 20 31.45 -1.37 49.48
N GLN A 21 32.18 -0.29 49.38
CA GLN A 21 31.52 1.00 49.49
C GLN A 21 30.58 1.11 48.31
N PRO A 22 29.31 1.46 48.50
CA PRO A 22 28.44 1.79 47.38
C PRO A 22 29.08 2.97 46.68
N ILE A 23 29.48 2.77 45.42
CA ILE A 23 29.79 3.90 44.55
C ILE A 23 28.43 4.62 44.44
N VAL A 24 28.29 5.68 45.21
CA VAL A 24 27.27 6.69 44.96
C VAL A 24 27.71 7.32 43.66
N VAL A 25 27.25 6.78 42.53
CA VAL A 25 27.23 7.50 41.29
C VAL A 25 26.33 8.71 41.59
N ALA A 26 26.92 9.86 41.78
CA ALA A 26 26.16 11.10 41.81
C ALA A 26 25.32 11.09 40.52
N GLU A 27 24.00 11.05 40.64
CA GLU A 27 23.14 11.33 39.51
C GLU A 27 23.60 12.67 38.94
N GLU A 28 24.26 12.64 37.79
CA GLU A 28 24.58 13.86 37.06
C GLU A 28 23.25 14.54 36.81
N LYS A 29 23.06 15.66 37.48
CA LYS A 29 21.83 16.42 37.36
C LYS A 29 21.77 16.92 35.92
N PHE A 30 20.78 16.44 35.14
CA PHE A 30 20.56 16.89 33.76
C PHE A 30 20.71 18.42 33.71
N SER A 31 21.54 18.90 32.82
CA SER A 31 21.74 20.33 32.60
C SER A 31 21.90 20.60 31.12
N ILE A 32 21.27 21.65 30.65
CA ILE A 32 21.40 22.13 29.29
C ILE A 32 22.62 23.02 29.20
N SER A 33 23.59 22.59 28.43
CA SER A 33 24.84 23.33 28.20
C SER A 33 24.62 24.53 27.27
N GLU A 34 25.61 25.40 27.21
CA GLU A 34 25.64 26.49 26.24
C GLU A 34 25.79 25.94 24.80
N GLU A 35 26.51 24.85 24.62
CA GLU A 35 26.62 24.15 23.33
C GLU A 35 25.29 23.59 22.87
N ASP A 36 24.48 23.04 23.78
CA ASP A 36 23.15 22.57 23.46
C ASP A 36 22.25 23.70 22.97
N ARG A 37 22.31 24.84 23.67
CA ARG A 37 21.53 26.03 23.29
C ARG A 37 21.93 26.57 21.92
N ASN A 38 23.22 26.52 21.60
CA ASN A 38 23.75 27.01 20.33
C ASN A 38 23.62 25.99 19.17
N TYR A 39 23.11 24.79 19.42
CA TYR A 39 22.90 23.84 18.34
C TYR A 39 21.84 24.34 17.37
N TRP A 40 22.12 24.30 16.07
CA TRP A 40 21.34 24.95 15.02
C TRP A 40 19.84 24.62 15.05
N ALA A 41 19.46 23.38 15.37
CA ALA A 41 18.07 22.95 15.36
C ALA A 41 17.22 23.63 16.46
N PHE A 42 17.84 24.03 17.56
CA PHE A 42 17.17 24.68 18.68
C PHE A 42 17.22 26.22 18.62
N GLN A 43 17.96 26.75 17.62
CA GLN A 43 18.02 28.19 17.38
C GLN A 43 16.83 28.68 16.53
N PRO A 44 16.34 29.90 16.77
CA PRO A 44 15.35 30.52 15.88
C PRO A 44 15.78 30.45 14.42
N VAL A 45 14.80 30.35 13.51
CA VAL A 45 15.07 30.43 12.07
C VAL A 45 15.70 31.79 11.77
N SER A 46 16.87 31.79 11.12
CA SER A 46 17.55 33.02 10.74
C SER A 46 16.77 33.74 9.64
N THR A 47 16.39 34.96 9.87
CA THR A 47 15.70 35.83 8.89
C THR A 47 16.62 36.90 8.30
N THR A 48 17.87 36.96 8.73
CA THR A 48 18.85 37.95 8.26
C THR A 48 19.38 37.58 6.89
N ASP A 49 19.44 38.55 5.97
CA ASP A 49 20.01 38.50 4.62
C ASP A 49 19.21 37.75 3.53
N HIS A 50 17.96 37.30 3.80
CA HIS A 50 17.16 36.57 2.80
C HIS A 50 16.52 37.47 1.72
N GLU A 51 16.47 38.77 1.90
CA GLU A 51 15.82 39.71 0.94
C GLU A 51 16.55 39.78 -0.42
N ASN A 52 17.84 39.46 -0.47
CA ASN A 52 18.66 39.52 -1.66
C ASN A 52 19.18 38.15 -2.12
N SER A 53 18.86 37.04 -1.43
CA SER A 53 19.30 35.68 -1.76
C SER A 53 18.18 34.85 -2.41
N SER A 54 18.55 33.93 -3.27
CA SER A 54 17.68 32.96 -3.90
C SER A 54 18.21 31.54 -3.66
N ILE A 55 17.36 30.54 -3.82
CA ILE A 55 17.79 29.14 -3.74
C ILE A 55 19.02 28.91 -4.66
N ASP A 56 18.96 29.39 -5.89
CA ASP A 56 20.05 29.21 -6.84
C ASP A 56 21.34 29.91 -6.39
N SER A 57 21.27 31.13 -5.84
CA SER A 57 22.47 31.83 -5.35
C SER A 57 23.11 31.11 -4.17
N ILE A 58 22.31 30.56 -3.24
CA ILE A 58 22.82 29.81 -2.08
C ILE A 58 23.44 28.49 -2.53
N VAL A 59 22.79 27.76 -3.41
CA VAL A 59 23.30 26.48 -3.92
C VAL A 59 24.54 26.66 -4.78
N ASP A 60 24.57 27.69 -5.64
CA ASP A 60 25.71 28.00 -6.50
C ASP A 60 26.94 28.42 -5.69
N GLU A 61 26.77 29.19 -4.63
CA GLU A 61 27.88 29.54 -3.73
C GLU A 61 28.41 28.31 -2.99
N ALA A 62 27.53 27.40 -2.54
CA ALA A 62 27.95 26.14 -1.93
C ALA A 62 28.74 25.26 -2.91
N ILE A 63 28.31 25.14 -4.17
CA ILE A 63 29.01 24.42 -5.24
C ILE A 63 30.40 25.05 -5.46
N LYS A 64 30.47 26.36 -5.62
CA LYS A 64 31.70 27.09 -5.86
C LYS A 64 32.70 26.98 -4.71
N THR A 65 32.23 27.19 -3.48
CA THR A 65 33.07 27.09 -2.27
C THR A 65 33.68 25.71 -2.10
N ASN A 66 32.99 24.65 -2.52
CA ASN A 66 33.52 23.28 -2.49
C ASN A 66 34.30 22.90 -3.75
N GLY A 67 34.53 23.84 -4.66
CA GLY A 67 35.29 23.62 -5.89
C GLY A 67 34.63 22.58 -6.81
N LEU A 68 33.33 22.56 -6.85
CA LEU A 68 32.50 21.71 -7.72
C LEU A 68 32.09 22.50 -8.96
N VAL A 69 31.63 21.79 -9.99
CA VAL A 69 31.11 22.35 -11.23
C VAL A 69 29.64 21.96 -11.39
N GLN A 70 28.76 22.93 -11.51
CA GLN A 70 27.35 22.68 -11.72
C GLN A 70 27.06 22.05 -13.08
N ASN A 71 26.15 21.10 -13.14
CA ASN A 71 25.65 20.55 -14.38
C ASN A 71 24.75 21.57 -15.13
N SER A 72 24.70 21.45 -16.46
CA SER A 72 23.73 22.18 -17.29
C SER A 72 22.29 21.75 -17.00
N SER A 73 21.33 22.51 -17.54
CA SER A 73 19.93 22.10 -17.53
C SER A 73 19.73 20.79 -18.29
N ALA A 74 18.89 19.92 -17.75
CA ALA A 74 18.39 18.76 -18.48
C ALA A 74 17.51 19.15 -19.67
N ASP A 75 17.33 18.22 -20.61
CA ASP A 75 16.45 18.40 -21.75
C ASP A 75 14.98 18.48 -21.32
N ARG A 76 14.14 19.09 -22.14
CA ARG A 76 12.72 19.28 -21.87
C ARG A 76 11.97 17.96 -21.67
N GLU A 77 12.32 16.92 -22.40
CA GLU A 77 11.77 15.57 -22.24
C GLU A 77 12.01 15.05 -20.82
N VAL A 78 13.21 15.21 -20.28
CA VAL A 78 13.57 14.81 -18.92
C VAL A 78 12.79 15.67 -17.90
N LEU A 79 12.73 16.99 -18.11
CA LEU A 79 12.08 17.91 -17.17
C LEU A 79 10.56 17.67 -17.05
N ILE A 80 9.86 17.41 -18.15
CA ILE A 80 8.44 17.11 -18.09
C ILE A 80 8.18 15.79 -17.36
N ARG A 81 8.98 14.74 -17.61
CA ARG A 81 8.86 13.45 -16.92
C ARG A 81 9.11 13.62 -15.42
N ARG A 82 10.18 14.33 -15.04
CA ARG A 82 10.50 14.65 -13.63
C ARG A 82 9.35 15.35 -12.94
N ALA A 83 8.82 16.42 -13.54
CA ALA A 83 7.72 17.19 -12.98
C ALA A 83 6.43 16.36 -12.77
N TYR A 84 6.09 15.50 -13.75
CA TYR A 84 4.92 14.63 -13.64
C TYR A 84 5.07 13.60 -12.52
N PHE A 85 6.21 12.91 -12.40
CA PHE A 85 6.42 11.94 -11.33
C PHE A 85 6.51 12.60 -9.95
N ASP A 86 7.10 13.76 -9.86
CA ASP A 86 7.22 14.50 -8.59
C ASP A 86 5.87 15.00 -8.09
N LEU A 87 5.07 15.59 -8.95
CA LEU A 87 3.83 16.24 -8.54
C LEU A 87 2.60 15.34 -8.59
N VAL A 88 2.47 14.47 -9.59
CA VAL A 88 1.25 13.68 -9.78
C VAL A 88 1.47 12.17 -9.73
N GLY A 89 2.72 11.70 -9.78
CA GLY A 89 3.07 10.29 -9.69
C GLY A 89 2.54 9.45 -10.86
N LEU A 90 2.40 10.05 -12.05
CA LEU A 90 2.01 9.41 -13.31
C LEU A 90 2.97 9.88 -14.41
N ALA A 91 3.05 9.14 -15.51
CA ALA A 91 3.83 9.55 -16.66
C ALA A 91 3.07 10.58 -17.52
N PRO A 92 3.76 11.53 -18.14
CA PRO A 92 3.18 12.30 -19.24
C PRO A 92 2.95 11.40 -20.45
N THR A 93 1.95 11.71 -21.25
CA THR A 93 1.74 11.05 -22.55
C THR A 93 2.79 11.52 -23.57
N TYR A 94 3.04 10.70 -24.60
CA TYR A 94 3.94 11.10 -25.71
C TYR A 94 3.53 12.44 -26.32
N GLN A 95 2.23 12.69 -26.48
CA GLN A 95 1.72 13.94 -27.05
C GLN A 95 2.00 15.13 -26.12
N GLU A 96 1.90 14.98 -24.81
CA GLU A 96 2.23 16.03 -23.84
C GLU A 96 3.73 16.34 -23.84
N ILE A 97 4.57 15.31 -23.98
CA ILE A 97 6.02 15.49 -24.11
C ILE A 97 6.34 16.30 -25.37
N LYS A 98 5.80 15.91 -26.53
CA LYS A 98 6.04 16.62 -27.79
C LYS A 98 5.49 18.05 -27.78
N ALA A 99 4.37 18.28 -27.14
CA ALA A 99 3.83 19.63 -26.95
C ALA A 99 4.74 20.50 -26.08
N PHE A 100 5.32 19.93 -25.01
CA PHE A 100 6.23 20.63 -24.12
C PHE A 100 7.59 20.93 -24.79
N GLU A 101 8.10 19.98 -25.59
CA GLU A 101 9.32 20.18 -26.40
C GLU A 101 9.14 21.30 -27.44
N ALA A 102 7.97 21.36 -28.06
CA ALA A 102 7.65 22.33 -29.11
C ALA A 102 7.23 23.71 -28.59
N ASP A 103 7.08 23.89 -27.25
CA ASP A 103 6.70 25.18 -26.67
C ASP A 103 7.73 26.26 -27.03
N PRO A 104 7.33 27.38 -27.65
CA PRO A 104 8.25 28.41 -28.09
C PRO A 104 8.81 29.28 -26.95
N SER A 105 8.30 29.16 -25.73
CA SER A 105 8.78 29.91 -24.58
C SER A 105 10.12 29.38 -24.06
N SER A 106 10.80 30.11 -23.19
CA SER A 106 12.00 29.58 -22.54
C SER A 106 11.65 28.35 -21.69
N THR A 107 12.63 27.48 -21.45
CA THR A 107 12.43 26.26 -20.63
C THR A 107 11.91 26.59 -19.25
N GLU A 108 12.38 27.67 -18.62
CA GLU A 108 11.90 28.16 -17.31
C GLU A 108 10.40 28.48 -17.37
N LYS A 109 9.99 29.26 -18.36
CA LYS A 109 8.59 29.65 -18.50
C LYS A 109 7.67 28.48 -18.82
N ALA A 110 8.11 27.59 -19.72
CA ALA A 110 7.38 26.37 -20.04
C ALA A 110 7.23 25.48 -18.81
N LEU A 111 8.32 25.27 -18.04
CA LEU A 111 8.30 24.48 -16.82
C LEU A 111 7.40 25.11 -15.74
N SER A 112 7.47 26.42 -15.53
CA SER A 112 6.61 27.13 -14.58
C SER A 112 5.13 26.93 -14.91
N SER A 113 4.75 27.08 -16.19
CA SER A 113 3.38 26.83 -16.65
C SER A 113 2.95 25.37 -16.47
N LEU A 114 3.86 24.43 -16.70
CA LEU A 114 3.63 23.01 -16.48
C LEU A 114 3.41 22.70 -14.98
N VAL A 115 4.25 23.24 -14.10
CA VAL A 115 4.12 23.09 -12.64
C VAL A 115 2.75 23.59 -12.16
N ASP A 116 2.32 24.76 -12.62
CA ASP A 116 0.98 25.27 -12.28
C ASP A 116 -0.15 24.35 -12.75
N LYS A 117 -0.05 23.83 -13.98
CA LYS A 117 -0.99 22.83 -14.52
C LYS A 117 -1.05 21.59 -13.62
N LEU A 118 0.10 21.02 -13.27
CA LEU A 118 0.19 19.79 -12.48
C LEU A 118 -0.30 19.98 -11.05
N LEU A 119 0.01 21.11 -10.41
CA LEU A 119 -0.48 21.46 -9.08
C LEU A 119 -2.00 21.66 -9.02
N ALA A 120 -2.65 21.95 -10.15
CA ALA A 120 -4.10 22.03 -10.24
C ALA A 120 -4.78 20.68 -10.44
N MET A 121 -4.04 19.63 -10.81
CA MET A 121 -4.57 18.29 -11.04
C MET A 121 -4.91 17.60 -9.71
N PRO A 122 -6.02 16.87 -9.61
CA PRO A 122 -6.39 16.16 -8.39
C PRO A 122 -5.42 15.01 -8.04
N GLU A 123 -4.65 14.51 -8.99
CA GLU A 123 -3.57 13.53 -8.81
C GLU A 123 -2.45 14.05 -7.92
N TYR A 124 -2.26 15.37 -7.84
CA TYR A 124 -1.30 16.00 -6.94
C TYR A 124 -1.55 15.61 -5.47
N GLY A 125 -2.78 15.72 -4.99
CA GLY A 125 -3.10 15.32 -3.62
C GLY A 125 -2.98 13.82 -3.39
N GLU A 126 -3.24 12.97 -4.40
CA GLU A 126 -3.04 11.53 -4.32
C GLU A 126 -1.55 11.21 -4.14
N ARG A 127 -0.67 11.90 -4.87
CA ARG A 127 0.80 11.72 -4.79
C ARG A 127 1.33 12.22 -3.45
N TRP A 128 1.08 13.49 -3.12
CA TRP A 128 1.65 14.12 -1.92
C TRP A 128 0.96 13.66 -0.63
N GLY A 129 -0.32 13.32 -0.72
CA GLY A 129 -1.01 12.64 0.37
C GLY A 129 -0.37 11.29 0.69
N ARG A 130 0.08 10.53 -0.32
CA ARG A 130 0.77 9.25 -0.07
C ARG A 130 2.08 9.44 0.71
N HIS A 131 2.86 10.47 0.40
CA HIS A 131 4.07 10.79 1.17
C HIS A 131 3.74 11.09 2.63
N TRP A 132 2.69 11.87 2.88
CA TRP A 132 2.24 12.16 4.24
C TRP A 132 1.81 10.92 5.01
N LEU A 133 1.14 9.99 4.36
CA LEU A 133 0.67 8.74 4.97
C LEU A 133 1.81 7.85 5.49
N ASP A 134 3.00 7.92 4.92
CA ASP A 134 4.20 7.25 5.44
C ASP A 134 4.67 7.88 6.77
N VAL A 135 4.69 9.20 6.80
CA VAL A 135 5.16 9.95 7.98
C VAL A 135 4.26 9.70 9.19
N VAL A 136 2.96 9.49 8.97
CA VAL A 136 1.99 9.24 10.05
C VAL A 136 1.67 7.76 10.26
N ARG A 137 2.50 6.84 9.79
CA ARG A 137 2.36 5.38 9.98
C ARG A 137 1.00 4.81 9.57
N TYR A 138 0.42 5.33 8.48
CA TYR A 138 -0.92 4.95 8.05
C TYR A 138 -1.02 3.48 7.68
N ALA A 139 -1.91 2.77 8.37
CA ALA A 139 -2.41 1.45 7.99
C ALA A 139 -3.89 1.33 8.35
N GLN A 140 -4.57 0.35 7.74
CA GLN A 140 -6.01 0.14 7.95
C GLN A 140 -6.30 -1.03 8.89
N THR A 141 -5.27 -1.55 9.56
CA THR A 141 -5.38 -2.61 10.57
C THR A 141 -4.51 -2.29 11.79
N ASN A 142 -4.77 -3.02 12.89
CA ASN A 142 -4.17 -2.75 14.18
C ASN A 142 -2.72 -3.22 14.29
N GLY A 143 -2.33 -4.25 13.54
CA GLY A 143 -1.09 -5.00 13.81
C GLY A 143 -1.32 -6.04 14.92
N TYR A 144 -0.23 -6.48 15.54
CA TYR A 144 -0.23 -7.58 16.51
C TYR A 144 -0.86 -8.88 15.99
N GLU A 145 -1.15 -9.81 16.89
CA GLU A 145 -1.61 -11.16 16.54
C GLU A 145 -2.95 -11.19 15.81
N ARG A 146 -3.88 -10.31 16.17
CA ARG A 146 -5.23 -10.28 15.60
C ARG A 146 -5.32 -9.47 14.35
N ASP A 147 -4.58 -8.37 14.29
CA ASP A 147 -4.53 -7.43 13.17
C ASP A 147 -5.91 -7.06 12.62
N ASP A 148 -6.83 -6.75 13.54
CA ASP A 148 -8.21 -6.39 13.20
C ASP A 148 -8.25 -5.04 12.44
N GLU A 149 -9.27 -4.88 11.58
CA GLU A 149 -9.43 -3.70 10.73
C GLU A 149 -9.74 -2.45 11.56
N LYS A 150 -9.14 -1.32 11.18
CA LYS A 150 -9.50 0.03 11.66
C LYS A 150 -10.63 0.59 10.80
N PRO A 151 -11.88 0.53 11.27
CA PRO A 151 -13.02 0.96 10.46
C PRO A 151 -12.90 2.43 10.09
N ASN A 152 -13.19 2.73 8.83
CA ASN A 152 -13.18 4.11 8.30
C ASN A 152 -11.83 4.84 8.32
N ALA A 153 -10.70 4.16 8.52
CA ALA A 153 -9.37 4.77 8.42
C ALA A 153 -9.14 5.43 7.04
N TRP A 154 -9.77 4.91 5.97
CA TRP A 154 -9.74 5.50 4.64
C TRP A 154 -10.21 6.96 4.58
N ARG A 155 -11.06 7.41 5.51
CA ARG A 155 -11.52 8.81 5.58
C ARG A 155 -10.37 9.75 5.93
N TYR A 156 -9.45 9.33 6.81
CA TYR A 156 -8.25 10.10 7.09
C TYR A 156 -7.36 10.25 5.85
N ARG A 157 -7.16 9.18 5.08
CA ARG A 157 -6.44 9.26 3.79
C ARG A 157 -7.11 10.26 2.85
N ASP A 158 -8.43 10.20 2.71
CA ASP A 158 -9.17 11.10 1.82
C ASP A 158 -9.11 12.56 2.30
N TYR A 159 -9.13 12.78 3.62
CA TYR A 159 -8.88 14.11 4.22
C TYR A 159 -7.50 14.64 3.84
N VAL A 160 -6.46 13.82 3.98
CA VAL A 160 -5.08 14.19 3.63
C VAL A 160 -4.99 14.56 2.14
N ILE A 161 -5.51 13.72 1.24
CA ILE A 161 -5.54 13.97 -0.20
C ILE A 161 -6.24 15.30 -0.51
N LYS A 162 -7.39 15.55 0.13
CA LYS A 162 -8.14 16.80 -0.04
C LYS A 162 -7.33 18.00 0.46
N ALA A 163 -6.68 17.89 1.63
CA ALA A 163 -5.89 18.98 2.22
C ALA A 163 -4.75 19.41 1.28
N PHE A 164 -4.01 18.48 0.69
CA PHE A 164 -2.99 18.79 -0.31
C PHE A 164 -3.60 19.42 -1.58
N ASN A 165 -4.70 18.86 -2.10
CA ASN A 165 -5.34 19.39 -3.31
C ASN A 165 -5.84 20.83 -3.15
N THR A 166 -6.37 21.16 -1.98
CA THR A 166 -6.87 22.51 -1.67
C THR A 166 -5.78 23.45 -1.19
N ASP A 167 -4.52 23.00 -1.13
CA ASP A 167 -3.40 23.76 -0.56
C ASP A 167 -3.73 24.29 0.84
N LYS A 168 -4.31 23.41 1.69
CA LYS A 168 -4.63 23.76 3.07
C LYS A 168 -3.36 24.27 3.76
N PRO A 169 -3.36 25.47 4.39
CA PRO A 169 -2.20 25.97 5.13
C PRO A 169 -1.67 24.90 6.09
N TYR A 170 -0.35 24.65 6.06
CA TYR A 170 0.24 23.55 6.81
C TYR A 170 0.07 23.69 8.33
N ASP A 171 0.12 24.90 8.87
CA ASP A 171 -0.21 25.19 10.27
C ASP A 171 -1.64 24.73 10.61
N ARG A 172 -2.62 25.04 9.75
CA ARG A 172 -3.99 24.58 9.92
C ARG A 172 -4.11 23.08 9.79
N PHE A 173 -3.37 22.45 8.88
CA PHE A 173 -3.34 21.00 8.70
C PHE A 173 -2.79 20.28 9.94
N VAL A 174 -1.76 20.83 10.59
CA VAL A 174 -1.21 20.33 11.85
C VAL A 174 -2.21 20.50 12.99
N LEU A 175 -2.77 21.71 13.15
CA LEU A 175 -3.79 22.00 14.17
C LEU A 175 -4.97 21.04 14.11
N GLU A 176 -5.49 20.75 12.92
CA GLU A 176 -6.62 19.83 12.75
C GLU A 176 -6.28 18.39 13.14
N GLN A 177 -5.06 17.91 12.84
CA GLN A 177 -4.65 16.55 13.20
C GLN A 177 -4.45 16.37 14.71
N LEU A 178 -3.90 17.38 15.37
CA LEU A 178 -3.60 17.31 16.81
C LEU A 178 -4.81 17.68 17.69
N ALA A 179 -5.64 18.63 17.24
CA ALA A 179 -6.69 19.20 18.07
C ALA A 179 -7.96 19.58 17.28
N GLY A 180 -8.26 18.90 16.17
CA GLY A 180 -9.39 19.26 15.32
C GLY A 180 -10.74 19.23 16.01
N ASP A 181 -10.95 18.33 16.96
CA ASP A 181 -12.14 18.29 17.80
C ASP A 181 -12.18 19.43 18.82
N GLU A 182 -11.04 19.81 19.41
CA GLU A 182 -10.95 20.96 20.33
C GLU A 182 -11.17 22.30 19.61
N LEU A 183 -10.68 22.43 18.37
CA LEU A 183 -10.94 23.62 17.54
C LEU A 183 -12.42 23.83 17.26
N ILE A 184 -13.19 22.78 17.06
CA ILE A 184 -14.64 22.85 16.88
C ILE A 184 -15.31 23.35 18.15
N LEU A 185 -14.91 22.84 19.30
CA LEU A 185 -15.42 23.27 20.60
C LEU A 185 -15.03 24.73 20.92
N GLU A 186 -13.79 25.13 20.63
CA GLU A 186 -13.34 26.52 20.80
C GLU A 186 -14.17 27.49 19.95
N ALA A 187 -14.43 27.14 18.68
CA ALA A 187 -15.26 27.97 17.81
C ALA A 187 -16.71 28.10 18.31
N PHE A 188 -17.28 27.01 18.80
CA PHE A 188 -18.62 26.98 19.38
C PHE A 188 -18.71 27.87 20.63
N ASN A 189 -17.77 27.74 21.58
CA ASN A 189 -17.75 28.51 22.82
C ASN A 189 -17.53 30.00 22.61
N LYS A 190 -16.81 30.39 21.54
CA LYS A 190 -16.56 31.80 21.18
C LYS A 190 -17.62 32.39 20.25
N ASN A 191 -18.76 31.72 20.04
CA ASN A 191 -19.83 32.13 19.12
C ASN A 191 -19.32 32.52 17.73
N LYS A 192 -18.22 31.89 17.29
CA LYS A 192 -17.73 32.05 15.93
C LYS A 192 -18.60 31.22 15.00
N PRO A 193 -18.81 31.65 13.74
CA PRO A 193 -19.53 30.84 12.78
C PRO A 193 -18.84 29.47 12.70
N PHE A 194 -19.67 28.42 12.69
CA PHE A 194 -19.20 27.05 12.51
C PHE A 194 -18.26 27.03 11.30
N VAL A 195 -17.00 26.71 11.53
CA VAL A 195 -16.00 26.71 10.45
C VAL A 195 -16.46 25.66 9.44
N GLU A 196 -16.69 26.11 8.23
CA GLU A 196 -16.96 25.22 7.09
C GLU A 196 -15.89 24.10 7.09
N GLY A 197 -16.28 22.84 7.29
CA GLY A 197 -15.34 21.73 7.45
C GLY A 197 -15.31 21.10 8.85
N GLY A 198 -16.31 21.31 9.72
CA GLY A 198 -16.33 20.73 11.08
C GLY A 198 -16.07 19.22 11.14
N ASP A 199 -16.52 18.46 10.14
CA ASP A 199 -16.24 17.02 10.04
C ASP A 199 -14.76 16.73 9.71
N GLU A 200 -14.06 17.63 9.00
CA GLU A 200 -12.65 17.47 8.66
C GLU A 200 -11.76 17.45 9.88
N GLY A 201 -12.00 18.33 10.85
CA GLY A 201 -11.26 18.33 12.11
C GLY A 201 -11.42 17.01 12.88
N LEU A 202 -12.64 16.45 12.92
CA LEU A 202 -12.87 15.14 13.52
C LEU A 202 -12.17 14.01 12.79
N ILE A 203 -12.18 14.03 11.45
CA ILE A 203 -11.50 13.03 10.61
C ILE A 203 -9.99 13.15 10.78
N ALA A 204 -9.46 14.37 10.82
CA ALA A 204 -8.03 14.64 10.98
C ALA A 204 -7.47 14.06 12.27
N THR A 205 -8.23 14.09 13.37
CA THR A 205 -7.84 13.47 14.64
C THR A 205 -7.76 11.94 14.59
N GLY A 206 -8.13 11.32 13.47
CA GLY A 206 -7.80 9.93 13.16
C GLY A 206 -6.31 9.63 13.27
N PHE A 207 -5.44 10.64 13.12
CA PHE A 207 -3.99 10.61 13.37
C PHE A 207 -3.63 9.84 14.65
N TYR A 208 -4.38 10.04 15.74
CA TYR A 208 -4.18 9.36 17.03
C TYR A 208 -4.43 7.84 16.98
N ARG A 209 -5.09 7.35 15.95
CA ARG A 209 -5.54 5.95 15.84
C ARG A 209 -4.82 5.16 14.75
N LEU A 210 -3.86 5.77 14.08
CA LEU A 210 -3.13 5.11 12.98
C LEU A 210 -2.02 4.18 13.45
N GLY A 211 -1.56 4.28 14.70
CA GLY A 211 -0.50 3.45 15.27
C GLY A 211 -0.88 1.98 15.43
N VAL A 212 0.10 1.20 15.81
CA VAL A 212 -0.07 -0.20 16.22
C VAL A 212 -0.96 -0.26 17.46
N TRP A 213 -1.81 -1.28 17.56
CA TRP A 213 -2.76 -1.43 18.63
C TRP A 213 -2.94 -2.89 19.02
N ASP A 214 -2.77 -3.21 20.29
CA ASP A 214 -3.11 -4.51 20.83
C ASP A 214 -4.58 -4.53 21.28
N ASP A 215 -5.37 -5.45 20.71
CA ASP A 215 -6.80 -5.58 21.02
C ASP A 215 -7.07 -6.21 22.40
N GLU A 216 -6.12 -6.97 22.93
CA GLU A 216 -6.23 -7.72 24.18
C GLU A 216 -4.92 -7.69 25.00
N PRO A 217 -4.46 -6.51 25.43
CA PRO A 217 -3.22 -6.43 26.19
C PRO A 217 -3.35 -7.11 27.54
N ASP A 218 -2.35 -7.93 27.89
CA ASP A 218 -2.24 -8.58 29.20
C ASP A 218 -2.08 -7.52 30.31
N ASP A 219 -1.30 -6.47 30.04
CA ASP A 219 -1.09 -5.34 30.92
C ASP A 219 -1.67 -4.05 30.33
N LYS A 220 -2.91 -3.73 30.72
CA LYS A 220 -3.64 -2.54 30.21
C LYS A 220 -2.98 -1.23 30.60
N LYS A 221 -2.30 -1.17 31.76
CA LYS A 221 -1.65 0.06 32.20
C LYS A 221 -0.36 0.30 31.42
N ALA A 222 0.44 -0.73 31.18
CA ALA A 222 1.60 -0.63 30.32
C ALA A 222 1.18 -0.25 28.89
N ALA A 223 0.17 -0.94 28.32
CA ALA A 223 -0.34 -0.65 26.99
C ALA A 223 -0.92 0.77 26.84
N GLU A 224 -1.52 1.35 27.90
CA GLU A 224 -1.93 2.74 27.89
C GLU A 224 -0.75 3.68 27.68
N PHE A 225 0.36 3.47 28.42
CA PHE A 225 1.56 4.29 28.27
C PHE A 225 2.29 4.02 26.95
N ASP A 226 2.24 2.80 26.42
CA ASP A 226 2.77 2.48 25.10
C ASP A 226 2.00 3.23 23.99
N GLY A 227 0.68 3.30 24.11
CA GLY A 227 -0.13 4.09 23.19
C GLY A 227 0.12 5.60 23.28
N LEU A 228 0.37 6.13 24.49
CA LEU A 228 0.74 7.54 24.68
C LEU A 228 2.16 7.83 24.16
N ASP A 229 3.09 6.88 24.32
CA ASP A 229 4.44 6.95 23.74
C ASP A 229 4.38 7.00 22.21
N ASP A 230 3.59 6.13 21.59
CA ASP A 230 3.39 6.13 20.13
C ASP A 230 2.86 7.49 19.62
N ILE A 231 1.88 8.07 20.32
CA ILE A 231 1.35 9.39 19.99
C ILE A 231 2.42 10.48 20.12
N LEU A 232 3.14 10.52 21.25
CA LEU A 232 4.18 11.50 21.49
C LEU A 232 5.32 11.39 20.48
N ARG A 233 5.85 10.20 20.29
CA ARG A 233 6.93 9.94 19.31
C ARG A 233 6.51 10.36 17.92
N THR A 234 5.33 9.90 17.47
CA THR A 234 4.83 10.28 16.14
C THR A 234 4.66 11.80 16.01
N THR A 235 4.14 12.47 17.03
CA THR A 235 4.01 13.94 17.02
C THR A 235 5.37 14.62 16.92
N SER A 236 6.33 14.20 17.77
CA SER A 236 7.67 14.80 17.80
C SER A 236 8.44 14.56 16.50
N GLU A 237 8.47 13.34 16.00
CA GLU A 237 9.18 12.99 14.77
C GLU A 237 8.52 13.61 13.53
N THR A 238 7.19 13.64 13.49
CA THR A 238 6.44 14.16 12.33
C THR A 238 6.54 15.66 12.20
N PHE A 239 6.35 16.40 13.29
CA PHE A 239 6.21 17.86 13.25
C PHE A 239 7.44 18.62 13.69
N LEU A 240 8.22 18.03 14.59
CA LEU A 240 9.40 18.68 15.18
C LEU A 240 10.74 18.05 14.73
N GLY A 241 10.70 16.88 14.07
CA GLY A 241 11.94 16.18 13.71
C GLY A 241 12.77 15.84 14.95
N LEU A 242 12.15 15.43 16.04
CA LEU A 242 12.83 15.07 17.30
C LEU A 242 12.49 13.65 17.71
N THR A 243 13.52 12.85 17.99
CA THR A 243 13.42 11.50 18.51
C THR A 243 13.30 11.51 20.03
N THR A 244 12.10 11.64 20.57
CA THR A 244 11.88 11.74 22.01
C THR A 244 11.80 10.42 22.77
N GLY A 245 11.65 9.29 22.06
CA GLY A 245 11.36 7.98 22.66
C GLY A 245 12.43 7.47 23.65
N CYS A 246 13.71 7.79 23.47
CA CYS A 246 14.77 7.42 24.40
C CYS A 246 14.57 8.03 25.79
N ALA A 247 13.98 9.23 25.83
CA ALA A 247 13.75 9.96 27.08
C ALA A 247 12.60 9.37 27.93
N ARG A 248 11.90 8.33 27.45
CA ARG A 248 10.93 7.57 28.24
C ARG A 248 11.56 6.89 29.45
N CYS A 249 12.78 6.34 29.30
CA CYS A 249 13.42 5.53 30.33
C CYS A 249 14.55 6.22 31.09
N HIS A 250 15.25 7.16 30.47
CA HIS A 250 16.36 7.94 31.00
C HIS A 250 16.46 9.26 30.22
N ASP A 251 17.24 10.22 30.65
CA ASP A 251 17.50 11.43 29.88
C ASP A 251 18.05 11.05 28.49
N HIS A 252 17.66 11.83 27.46
CA HIS A 252 18.05 11.53 26.09
C HIS A 252 19.59 11.52 25.98
N MET A 253 20.10 10.52 25.24
CA MET A 253 21.55 10.28 25.23
C MET A 253 22.34 11.37 24.50
N PHE A 254 21.75 12.00 23.51
CA PHE A 254 22.41 12.95 22.62
C PHE A 254 21.80 14.34 22.69
N ASP A 255 20.49 14.41 22.77
CA ASP A 255 19.75 15.66 22.73
C ASP A 255 19.45 16.20 24.14
N PRO A 256 19.34 17.53 24.30
CA PRO A 256 19.06 18.15 25.59
C PRO A 256 17.57 18.02 25.98
N ILE A 257 17.08 16.77 26.02
CA ILE A 257 15.72 16.37 26.38
C ILE A 257 15.80 15.46 27.60
N SER A 258 15.40 15.97 28.75
CA SER A 258 15.34 15.15 29.96
C SER A 258 14.17 14.17 29.98
N GLN A 259 14.25 13.14 30.81
CA GLN A 259 13.11 12.29 31.11
C GLN A 259 11.91 13.10 31.62
N LYS A 260 12.18 14.16 32.40
CA LYS A 260 11.15 15.09 32.84
C LYS A 260 10.48 15.82 31.67
N ASP A 261 11.25 16.26 30.67
CA ASP A 261 10.69 16.92 29.48
C ASP A 261 9.80 15.96 28.69
N TYR A 262 10.23 14.70 28.54
CA TYR A 262 9.43 13.67 27.89
C TYR A 262 8.04 13.50 28.55
N TYR A 263 8.01 13.31 29.89
CA TYR A 263 6.71 13.14 30.57
C TYR A 263 5.93 14.44 30.66
N SER A 264 6.56 15.58 30.62
CA SER A 264 5.88 16.88 30.49
C SER A 264 5.22 17.07 29.12
N MET A 265 5.88 16.63 28.05
CA MET A 265 5.30 16.57 26.72
C MET A 265 4.14 15.54 26.66
N LEU A 266 4.36 14.35 27.23
CA LEU A 266 3.32 13.30 27.32
C LEU A 266 2.08 13.80 28.06
N ALA A 267 2.22 14.70 29.03
CA ALA A 267 1.11 15.26 29.79
C ALA A 267 0.11 16.05 28.90
N TYR A 268 0.49 16.53 27.72
CA TYR A 268 -0.44 17.11 26.77
C TYR A 268 -1.43 16.09 26.20
N PHE A 269 -1.03 14.82 26.12
CA PHE A 269 -1.84 13.72 25.60
C PHE A 269 -2.50 12.86 26.68
N ARG A 270 -2.20 13.11 27.95
CA ARG A 270 -2.62 12.27 29.07
C ARG A 270 -4.14 12.14 29.20
N ASN A 271 -4.91 13.09 28.66
CA ASN A 271 -6.36 13.08 28.67
C ASN A 271 -6.99 12.25 27.52
N VAL A 272 -6.18 11.85 26.53
CA VAL A 272 -6.66 11.04 25.41
C VAL A 272 -7.09 9.66 25.91
N ARG A 273 -8.30 9.25 25.54
CA ARG A 273 -8.77 7.89 25.79
C ARG A 273 -8.11 6.94 24.82
N ASN A 274 -7.24 6.09 25.30
CA ASN A 274 -6.68 5.01 24.49
C ASN A 274 -7.64 3.83 24.37
N TYR A 275 -8.31 3.48 25.47
CA TYR A 275 -9.33 2.45 25.51
C TYR A 275 -10.68 3.10 25.76
N ALA A 276 -11.53 3.18 24.75
CA ALA A 276 -12.97 3.25 24.98
C ALA A 276 -13.40 1.93 25.67
N LYS A 277 -14.64 1.80 26.11
CA LYS A 277 -15.12 0.61 26.84
C LYS A 277 -14.54 -0.68 26.26
N PRO A 278 -14.33 -1.75 27.07
CA PRO A 278 -13.82 -3.04 26.57
C PRO A 278 -14.62 -3.62 25.39
N SER A 279 -15.91 -3.24 25.24
CA SER A 279 -16.76 -3.60 24.10
C SER A 279 -16.39 -2.91 22.79
N ASP A 280 -15.66 -1.81 22.83
CA ASP A 280 -15.40 -0.96 21.65
C ASP A 280 -14.06 -1.25 20.99
N LYS A 281 -13.34 -2.29 21.45
CA LYS A 281 -12.05 -2.77 20.90
C LYS A 281 -11.03 -1.65 20.60
N GLY A 282 -10.97 -0.62 21.43
CA GLY A 282 -10.05 0.51 21.25
C GLY A 282 -10.38 1.46 20.09
N ILE A 283 -11.45 1.21 19.36
CA ILE A 283 -11.84 2.00 18.20
C ILE A 283 -12.82 3.09 18.63
N ILE A 284 -12.42 4.34 18.54
CA ILE A 284 -13.29 5.49 18.79
C ILE A 284 -13.79 6.02 17.45
N LEU A 285 -15.08 5.84 17.23
CA LEU A 285 -15.78 6.34 16.07
C LEU A 285 -16.71 7.47 16.46
N ARG A 286 -16.50 8.66 15.88
CA ARG A 286 -17.38 9.80 16.07
C ARG A 286 -18.29 9.99 14.86
N ALA A 287 -19.52 10.41 15.09
CA ALA A 287 -20.47 10.70 14.02
C ALA A 287 -20.01 11.93 13.22
N ILE A 288 -20.13 11.82 11.91
CA ILE A 288 -19.89 12.88 10.94
C ILE A 288 -21.01 12.84 9.89
N ASN A 289 -21.10 13.86 9.05
CA ASN A 289 -21.99 13.80 7.89
C ASN A 289 -21.63 12.62 6.99
N GLY A 290 -22.62 11.78 6.70
CA GLY A 290 -22.40 10.58 5.87
C GLY A 290 -21.78 9.39 6.60
N GLY A 291 -21.82 9.33 7.96
CA GLY A 291 -21.44 8.12 8.68
C GLY A 291 -20.63 8.35 9.97
N LYS A 292 -19.54 7.59 10.11
CA LYS A 292 -18.63 7.67 11.26
C LYS A 292 -17.19 7.79 10.79
N ALA A 293 -16.37 8.54 11.52
CA ALA A 293 -14.93 8.64 11.33
C ALA A 293 -14.16 8.08 12.52
N LEU A 294 -13.02 7.48 12.23
CA LEU A 294 -12.01 7.19 13.26
C LEU A 294 -11.51 8.52 13.80
N SER A 295 -11.49 8.68 15.12
CA SER A 295 -11.23 9.98 15.75
C SER A 295 -10.65 9.80 17.16
N VAL A 296 -10.30 10.90 17.80
CA VAL A 296 -9.88 10.96 19.20
C VAL A 296 -11.08 11.27 20.12
N SER A 297 -10.98 10.91 21.38
CA SER A 297 -11.82 11.45 22.46
C SER A 297 -11.00 11.61 23.74
N GLU A 298 -11.43 12.50 24.63
CA GLU A 298 -10.85 12.73 25.94
C GLU A 298 -11.72 12.24 27.08
N HIS A 299 -11.15 12.14 28.27
CA HIS A 299 -11.88 11.74 29.50
C HIS A 299 -12.82 12.83 30.02
N GLY A 300 -12.62 14.08 29.62
CA GLY A 300 -13.37 15.27 30.01
C GLY A 300 -12.46 16.50 30.07
N ASP A 301 -12.82 17.48 30.85
CA ASP A 301 -12.08 18.74 31.07
C ASP A 301 -10.87 18.56 32.01
N GLU A 302 -10.92 17.56 32.89
CA GLU A 302 -9.81 17.24 33.79
C GLU A 302 -9.01 16.02 33.28
N ALA A 303 -7.71 16.25 33.08
CA ALA A 303 -6.81 15.19 32.67
C ALA A 303 -6.22 14.46 33.89
N PRO A 304 -5.99 13.14 33.79
CA PRO A 304 -5.28 12.39 34.83
C PRO A 304 -3.89 12.98 35.10
N GLU A 305 -3.43 12.83 36.34
CA GLU A 305 -2.06 13.23 36.71
C GLU A 305 -1.00 12.51 35.89
N THR A 306 0.06 13.22 35.60
CA THR A 306 1.21 12.66 34.90
C THR A 306 2.44 12.68 35.82
N HIS A 307 3.15 11.58 35.84
CA HIS A 307 4.37 11.42 36.63
C HIS A 307 5.49 10.89 35.74
N VAL A 308 6.71 11.25 36.07
CA VAL A 308 7.89 10.59 35.55
C VAL A 308 7.86 9.13 36.01
N LEU A 309 8.04 8.20 35.07
CA LEU A 309 8.04 6.77 35.38
C LEU A 309 9.49 6.26 35.44
N ILE A 310 9.90 5.70 36.56
CA ILE A 310 11.25 5.19 36.74
C ILE A 310 11.51 4.09 35.69
N ARG A 311 12.48 4.32 34.81
CA ARG A 311 12.83 3.44 33.69
C ARG A 311 11.64 3.11 32.77
N GLY A 312 10.68 4.02 32.63
CA GLY A 312 9.49 3.82 31.82
C GLY A 312 8.46 2.85 32.38
N ASP A 313 8.64 2.36 33.61
CA ASP A 313 7.75 1.39 34.25
C ASP A 313 6.46 2.07 34.75
N ALA A 314 5.34 1.73 34.12
CA ALA A 314 4.02 2.30 34.42
C ALA A 314 3.60 2.15 35.91
N TYR A 315 4.19 1.21 36.64
CA TYR A 315 3.90 0.94 38.07
C TYR A 315 4.83 1.65 39.05
N LYS A 316 5.82 2.40 38.52
CA LYS A 316 6.80 3.14 39.35
C LYS A 316 6.74 4.64 39.10
N PRO A 317 5.63 5.32 39.40
CA PRO A 317 5.54 6.76 39.30
C PRO A 317 6.47 7.45 40.31
N SER A 318 7.13 8.52 39.90
CA SER A 318 7.95 9.36 40.75
C SER A 318 7.50 10.81 40.73
N LEU A 319 8.29 11.74 40.21
CA LEU A 319 7.97 13.18 40.18
C LEU A 319 6.72 13.48 39.37
N LYS A 320 5.77 14.19 39.97
CA LYS A 320 4.62 14.73 39.27
C LYS A 320 5.05 15.87 38.34
N VAL A 321 4.54 15.85 37.09
CA VAL A 321 4.82 16.86 36.08
C VAL A 321 3.54 17.48 35.54
N LYS A 322 3.68 18.69 34.99
CA LYS A 322 2.62 19.39 34.26
C LYS A 322 2.91 19.38 32.77
N PRO A 323 1.93 19.63 31.89
CA PRO A 323 2.15 19.88 30.48
C PRO A 323 3.21 20.98 30.28
N MET A 324 4.28 20.66 29.56
CA MET A 324 5.37 21.59 29.25
C MET A 324 6.12 21.12 28.00
N ILE A 325 6.59 22.07 27.21
CA ILE A 325 7.49 21.79 26.08
C ILE A 325 8.90 21.49 26.60
N PRO A 326 9.78 20.89 25.79
CA PRO A 326 11.14 20.63 26.22
C PRO A 326 11.85 21.90 26.68
N SER A 327 12.55 21.80 27.81
CA SER A 327 13.16 22.93 28.50
C SER A 327 14.25 23.65 27.70
N ILE A 328 14.76 23.03 26.64
CA ILE A 328 15.66 23.68 25.68
C ILE A 328 15.00 24.85 24.92
N PHE A 329 13.69 24.78 24.66
CA PHE A 329 12.97 25.83 23.95
C PHE A 329 12.42 26.92 24.87
N SER A 330 11.93 26.55 26.05
CA SER A 330 11.38 27.51 27.02
C SER A 330 11.30 26.92 28.42
N ALA A 331 11.37 27.79 29.40
CA ALA A 331 11.13 27.45 30.82
C ALA A 331 9.63 27.34 31.15
N THR A 332 8.74 27.77 30.26
CA THR A 332 7.28 27.73 30.41
C THR A 332 6.66 27.07 29.19
N GLY A 333 5.62 26.29 29.40
CA GLY A 333 4.83 25.71 28.29
C GLY A 333 3.62 26.55 27.93
N PRO A 334 2.98 26.28 26.78
CA PRO A 334 1.70 26.89 26.44
C PRO A 334 0.62 26.42 27.45
N GLU A 335 -0.14 27.36 27.96
CA GLU A 335 -1.18 27.11 28.95
C GLU A 335 -2.43 26.53 28.30
N PRO A 336 -2.95 25.38 28.76
CA PRO A 336 -4.19 24.84 28.26
C PRO A 336 -5.40 25.69 28.65
N GLU A 337 -6.37 25.83 27.75
CA GLU A 337 -7.68 26.46 28.01
C GLU A 337 -8.74 25.34 28.03
N PRO A 338 -9.15 24.80 29.18
CA PRO A 338 -10.15 23.75 29.29
C PRO A 338 -11.52 24.21 28.75
N THR A 339 -12.27 23.24 28.20
CA THR A 339 -13.65 23.39 27.80
C THR A 339 -14.49 22.31 28.51
N GLU A 340 -15.82 22.36 28.39
CA GLU A 340 -16.71 21.37 29.04
C GLU A 340 -16.35 19.90 28.73
N ASN A 341 -15.74 19.64 27.57
CA ASN A 341 -15.50 18.27 27.10
C ASN A 341 -14.02 17.98 26.78
N SER A 342 -13.12 18.92 27.04
CA SER A 342 -11.69 18.76 26.78
C SER A 342 -10.84 19.57 27.74
N SER A 343 -9.68 19.01 28.09
CA SER A 343 -8.66 19.71 28.88
C SER A 343 -7.97 20.86 28.14
N GLY A 344 -8.17 21.05 26.83
CA GLY A 344 -7.51 22.06 25.99
C GLY A 344 -6.02 21.83 25.78
N ARG A 345 -5.47 20.72 26.29
CA ARG A 345 -4.01 20.44 26.28
C ARG A 345 -3.48 20.23 24.89
N ARG A 346 -4.15 19.44 24.06
CA ARG A 346 -3.71 19.14 22.68
C ARG A 346 -3.71 20.39 21.83
N LEU A 347 -4.73 21.25 21.99
CA LEU A 347 -4.82 22.53 21.28
C LEU A 347 -3.69 23.48 21.68
N ALA A 348 -3.36 23.55 22.97
CA ALA A 348 -2.25 24.36 23.45
C ALA A 348 -0.93 23.92 22.83
N LEU A 349 -0.64 22.61 22.84
CA LEU A 349 0.56 22.03 22.19
C LEU A 349 0.55 22.31 20.68
N ALA A 350 -0.58 22.08 20.02
CA ALA A 350 -0.71 22.28 18.58
C ALA A 350 -0.47 23.74 18.16
N LYS A 351 -0.95 24.69 18.94
CA LYS A 351 -0.68 26.13 18.72
C LYS A 351 0.81 26.46 18.86
N TRP A 352 1.53 25.85 19.82
CA TRP A 352 2.98 26.03 19.94
C TRP A 352 3.74 25.39 18.78
N ILE A 353 3.35 24.18 18.35
CA ILE A 353 3.96 23.50 17.20
C ILE A 353 3.82 24.36 15.93
N THR A 354 2.66 25.02 15.76
CA THR A 354 2.36 25.82 14.56
C THR A 354 2.71 27.31 14.69
N ASP A 355 3.30 27.71 15.81
CA ASP A 355 3.76 29.08 15.99
C ASP A 355 4.89 29.38 14.99
N PRO A 356 4.82 30.50 14.24
CA PRO A 356 5.88 30.89 13.32
C PRO A 356 7.28 31.01 13.95
N SER A 357 7.34 31.24 15.26
CA SER A 357 8.60 31.30 16.01
C SER A 357 9.16 29.92 16.42
N ASN A 358 8.40 28.85 16.21
CA ASN A 358 8.89 27.50 16.45
C ASN A 358 10.04 27.18 15.46
N PRO A 359 11.25 26.84 15.95
CA PRO A 359 12.42 26.70 15.08
C PRO A 359 12.39 25.45 14.19
N LEU A 360 11.51 24.49 14.45
CA LEU A 360 11.55 23.17 13.86
C LEU A 360 10.46 22.94 12.80
N THR A 361 9.21 23.31 13.09
CA THR A 361 8.05 22.90 12.28
C THR A 361 8.17 23.27 10.81
N SER A 362 8.56 24.51 10.52
CA SER A 362 8.76 24.97 9.14
C SER A 362 9.95 24.28 8.49
N ARG A 363 11.09 24.19 9.19
CA ARG A 363 12.31 23.51 8.71
C ARG A 363 12.05 22.04 8.36
N VAL A 364 11.34 21.33 9.23
CA VAL A 364 11.03 19.90 9.04
C VAL A 364 10.19 19.69 7.79
N MET A 365 9.15 20.52 7.58
CA MET A 365 8.29 20.35 6.41
C MET A 365 8.99 20.73 5.11
N VAL A 366 9.72 21.82 5.05
CA VAL A 366 10.43 22.20 3.82
C VAL A 366 11.57 21.24 3.50
N ASN A 367 12.23 20.65 4.51
CA ASN A 367 13.21 19.60 4.31
C ASN A 367 12.60 18.34 3.65
N ARG A 368 11.38 17.95 4.04
CA ARG A 368 10.66 16.84 3.38
C ARG A 368 10.25 17.19 1.95
N ILE A 369 9.78 18.41 1.68
CA ILE A 369 9.47 18.85 0.32
C ILE A 369 10.72 18.80 -0.54
N TRP A 370 11.84 19.30 -0.04
CA TRP A 370 13.15 19.23 -0.71
C TRP A 370 13.56 17.78 -1.00
N GLN A 371 13.48 16.92 0.02
CA GLN A 371 13.82 15.50 -0.09
C GLN A 371 13.06 14.80 -1.23
N TYR A 372 11.75 15.04 -1.34
CA TYR A 372 10.95 14.38 -2.38
C TYR A 372 11.27 14.89 -3.78
N HIS A 373 11.79 16.11 -3.94
CA HIS A 373 12.26 16.61 -5.23
C HIS A 373 13.68 16.16 -5.56
N PHE A 374 14.58 16.16 -4.60
CA PHE A 374 16.00 15.88 -4.83
C PHE A 374 16.47 14.47 -4.40
N GLY A 375 15.58 13.67 -3.81
CA GLY A 375 15.89 12.32 -3.35
C GLY A 375 16.56 12.26 -1.97
N LYS A 376 17.16 13.36 -1.48
CA LYS A 376 17.74 13.49 -0.14
C LYS A 376 17.38 14.87 0.44
N GLY A 377 17.10 14.90 1.74
CA GLY A 377 16.86 16.17 2.46
C GLY A 377 18.15 16.97 2.67
N ILE A 378 18.01 18.26 2.94
CA ILE A 378 19.10 19.13 3.41
C ILE A 378 19.63 18.59 4.74
N VAL A 379 18.73 18.09 5.59
CA VAL A 379 19.01 17.16 6.69
C VAL A 379 18.59 15.77 6.22
N GLY A 380 19.54 14.85 6.09
CA GLY A 380 19.31 13.52 5.54
C GLY A 380 18.43 12.62 6.40
N SER A 381 18.29 12.93 7.69
CA SER A 381 17.40 12.29 8.67
C SER A 381 16.14 13.14 8.93
N PRO A 382 15.09 13.09 8.07
CA PRO A 382 13.98 14.05 8.13
C PRO A 382 13.08 13.93 9.38
N ASN A 383 13.23 12.87 10.17
CA ASN A 383 12.55 12.66 11.44
C ASN A 383 13.44 12.91 12.66
N ASP A 384 14.73 13.25 12.43
CA ASP A 384 15.71 13.48 13.47
C ASP A 384 16.65 14.65 13.10
N PHE A 385 16.35 15.82 13.63
CA PHE A 385 17.12 17.04 13.52
C PHE A 385 18.06 17.22 14.74
N GLY A 386 17.98 16.27 15.67
CA GLY A 386 18.83 16.22 16.84
C GLY A 386 20.27 15.87 16.52
N ARG A 387 21.10 15.75 17.56
CA ARG A 387 22.53 15.45 17.44
C ARG A 387 22.82 14.02 16.95
N ALA A 388 21.85 13.10 17.05
CA ALA A 388 21.96 11.74 16.50
C ALA A 388 21.59 11.66 15.02
N GLY A 389 20.99 12.71 14.48
CA GLY A 389 20.62 12.80 13.07
C GLY A 389 21.82 13.03 12.14
N GLU A 390 21.55 12.98 10.83
CA GLU A 390 22.56 13.30 9.83
C GLU A 390 22.94 14.78 9.86
N THR A 391 24.21 15.07 9.57
CA THR A 391 24.72 16.44 9.51
C THR A 391 23.98 17.24 8.43
N ILE A 392 23.57 18.44 8.77
CA ILE A 392 22.96 19.37 7.83
C ILE A 392 23.96 19.77 6.73
N SER A 393 23.51 19.72 5.48
CA SER A 393 24.36 20.07 4.33
C SER A 393 24.43 21.59 4.08
N ASN A 394 23.34 22.31 4.33
CA ASN A 394 23.25 23.76 4.11
C ASN A 394 22.16 24.39 4.99
N LEU A 395 22.58 25.01 6.12
CA LEU A 395 21.64 25.65 7.05
C LEU A 395 20.98 26.90 6.44
N GLU A 396 21.74 27.67 5.68
CA GLU A 396 21.22 28.90 5.04
C GLU A 396 20.06 28.58 4.09
N LEU A 397 20.22 27.53 3.27
CA LEU A 397 19.17 27.05 2.39
C LEU A 397 17.93 26.59 3.16
N LEU A 398 18.12 25.82 4.24
CA LEU A 398 17.03 25.34 5.07
C LEU A 398 16.26 26.49 5.71
N ASP A 399 16.96 27.50 6.26
CA ASP A 399 16.36 28.67 6.90
C ASP A 399 15.67 29.58 5.89
N TRP A 400 16.26 29.74 4.69
CA TRP A 400 15.61 30.46 3.59
C TRP A 400 14.26 29.81 3.21
N LEU A 401 14.26 28.48 2.99
CA LEU A 401 13.04 27.74 2.65
C LEU A 401 11.99 27.82 3.77
N ALA A 402 12.42 27.68 5.02
CA ALA A 402 11.53 27.76 6.18
C ALA A 402 10.89 29.15 6.32
N THR A 403 11.67 30.20 6.10
CA THR A 403 11.20 31.59 6.12
C THR A 403 10.19 31.86 5.01
N GLU A 404 10.49 31.40 3.76
CA GLU A 404 9.61 31.56 2.61
C GLU A 404 8.30 30.79 2.81
N PHE A 405 8.36 29.60 3.39
CA PHE A 405 7.19 28.78 3.69
C PHE A 405 6.23 29.50 4.65
N VAL A 406 6.75 30.06 5.74
CA VAL A 406 5.92 30.83 6.68
C VAL A 406 5.37 32.09 6.02
N LYS A 407 6.20 32.86 5.28
CA LYS A 407 5.80 34.08 4.56
C LYS A 407 4.70 33.82 3.53
N SER A 408 4.70 32.67 2.87
CA SER A 408 3.68 32.28 1.89
C SER A 408 2.34 31.86 2.52
N GLY A 409 2.19 31.95 3.85
CA GLY A 409 1.01 31.47 4.57
C GLY A 409 0.97 29.95 4.68
N TRP A 410 2.14 29.31 4.82
CA TRP A 410 2.30 27.86 4.95
C TRP A 410 1.80 27.08 3.74
N SER A 411 1.92 27.65 2.53
CA SER A 411 1.48 27.01 1.27
C SER A 411 2.51 26.01 0.76
N ILE A 412 2.13 24.74 0.74
CA ILE A 412 2.96 23.67 0.18
C ILE A 412 3.09 23.81 -1.33
N LYS A 413 2.00 24.19 -2.03
CA LYS A 413 2.03 24.39 -3.48
C LYS A 413 2.93 25.57 -3.87
N HIS A 414 3.01 26.59 -3.04
CA HIS A 414 3.95 27.69 -3.25
C HIS A 414 5.39 27.18 -3.20
N MET A 415 5.75 26.36 -2.20
CA MET A 415 7.10 25.80 -2.10
C MET A 415 7.47 24.94 -3.30
N HIS A 416 6.54 24.16 -3.85
CA HIS A 416 6.79 23.43 -5.11
C HIS A 416 7.15 24.39 -6.25
N ARG A 417 6.40 25.47 -6.42
CA ARG A 417 6.69 26.48 -7.45
C ARG A 417 8.07 27.09 -7.27
N VAL A 418 8.39 27.45 -6.05
CA VAL A 418 9.67 28.07 -5.73
C VAL A 418 10.84 27.13 -6.01
N ILE A 419 10.76 25.88 -5.58
CA ILE A 419 11.81 24.88 -5.74
C ILE A 419 11.94 24.43 -7.21
N MET A 420 10.84 24.09 -7.88
CA MET A 420 10.88 23.52 -9.23
C MET A 420 11.24 24.53 -10.31
N ASN A 421 11.14 25.83 -10.05
CA ASN A 421 11.57 26.88 -10.96
C ASN A 421 13.07 27.20 -10.86
N THR A 422 13.81 26.58 -9.93
CA THR A 422 15.25 26.81 -9.76
C THR A 422 16.09 26.13 -10.84
N MET A 423 17.31 26.64 -11.04
CA MET A 423 18.32 25.93 -11.85
C MET A 423 18.75 24.63 -11.18
N ALA A 424 18.81 24.61 -9.84
CA ALA A 424 19.09 23.42 -9.07
C ALA A 424 18.16 22.26 -9.44
N TYR A 425 16.85 22.50 -9.58
CA TYR A 425 15.87 21.48 -10.00
C TYR A 425 16.01 21.09 -11.47
N ARG A 426 16.42 22.03 -12.34
CA ARG A 426 16.55 21.78 -13.78
C ARG A 426 17.86 21.10 -14.17
N ARG A 427 18.85 20.99 -13.28
CA ARG A 427 20.12 20.34 -13.59
C ARG A 427 19.94 18.92 -14.13
N SER A 428 20.81 18.55 -15.08
CA SER A 428 20.89 17.16 -15.54
C SER A 428 21.46 16.25 -14.46
N SER A 429 21.17 14.95 -14.56
CA SER A 429 21.73 13.90 -13.68
C SER A 429 23.07 13.36 -14.21
N ASP A 430 23.59 13.90 -15.29
CA ASP A 430 24.80 13.41 -15.94
C ASP A 430 25.97 13.25 -14.96
N PRO A 431 26.75 12.18 -15.08
CA PRO A 431 27.91 11.98 -14.24
C PRO A 431 29.01 13.01 -14.53
N ASN A 432 29.70 13.45 -13.48
CA ASN A 432 30.86 14.31 -13.58
C ASN A 432 31.97 13.74 -12.68
N VAL A 433 32.98 13.15 -13.27
CA VAL A 433 34.06 12.42 -12.55
C VAL A 433 34.76 13.30 -11.50
N HIS A 434 34.99 14.60 -11.80
CA HIS A 434 35.59 15.52 -10.85
C HIS A 434 34.73 15.75 -9.61
N ASN A 435 33.42 15.95 -9.81
CA ASN A 435 32.48 16.19 -8.73
C ASN A 435 32.20 14.91 -7.94
N GLU A 436 32.09 13.77 -8.62
CA GLU A 436 31.86 12.47 -7.97
C GLU A 436 33.01 12.05 -7.05
N ALA A 437 34.25 12.46 -7.37
CA ALA A 437 35.39 12.25 -6.48
C ALA A 437 35.35 13.15 -5.22
N LYS A 438 34.70 14.31 -5.28
CA LYS A 438 34.68 15.29 -4.17
C LYS A 438 33.39 15.21 -3.34
N ASP A 439 32.29 15.05 -4.01
CA ASP A 439 30.95 15.00 -3.44
C ASP A 439 30.14 13.85 -4.04
N PRO A 440 30.49 12.59 -3.72
CA PRO A 440 29.82 11.42 -4.27
C PRO A 440 28.34 11.35 -3.82
N GLY A 441 28.00 11.95 -2.70
CA GLY A 441 26.64 12.02 -2.17
C GLY A 441 25.79 13.15 -2.73
N ASN A 442 26.34 13.97 -3.64
CA ASN A 442 25.69 15.15 -4.21
C ASN A 442 25.06 16.06 -3.12
N LEU A 443 25.75 16.26 -2.01
CA LEU A 443 25.28 17.04 -0.86
C LEU A 443 25.07 18.52 -1.22
N HIS A 444 25.80 19.00 -2.21
CA HIS A 444 25.74 20.38 -2.69
C HIS A 444 24.88 20.57 -3.93
N HIS A 445 24.13 19.53 -4.37
CA HIS A 445 23.19 19.58 -5.48
C HIS A 445 23.77 20.07 -6.82
N TRP A 446 25.03 19.68 -7.13
CA TRP A 446 25.68 20.04 -8.38
C TRP A 446 25.06 19.35 -9.62
N LYS A 447 24.29 18.26 -9.40
CA LYS A 447 23.46 17.55 -10.41
C LYS A 447 22.08 17.22 -9.80
N MET A 448 21.15 16.73 -10.63
CA MET A 448 19.96 16.04 -10.14
C MET A 448 20.29 14.57 -9.79
N ASN A 449 19.64 14.02 -8.77
CA ASN A 449 19.79 12.62 -8.41
C ASN A 449 18.85 11.74 -9.22
N LEU A 450 19.37 10.67 -9.79
CA LEU A 450 18.55 9.60 -10.37
C LEU A 450 17.82 8.87 -9.23
N ARG A 451 16.51 8.71 -9.33
CA ARG A 451 15.68 8.11 -8.28
C ARG A 451 14.84 6.97 -8.84
N ARG A 452 14.78 5.84 -8.11
CA ARG A 452 13.79 4.82 -8.41
C ARG A 452 12.40 5.31 -8.01
N LEU A 453 11.40 5.03 -8.86
CA LEU A 453 10.00 5.28 -8.54
C LEU A 453 9.56 4.38 -7.37
N GLU A 454 8.63 4.88 -6.56
CA GLU A 454 8.07 4.11 -5.45
C GLU A 454 7.11 3.03 -5.96
N ALA A 455 6.89 2.01 -5.14
CA ALA A 455 6.05 0.86 -5.45
C ALA A 455 4.69 1.24 -6.04
N GLU A 456 4.03 2.22 -5.44
CA GLU A 456 2.72 2.72 -5.88
C GLU A 456 2.80 3.38 -7.25
N THR A 457 3.84 4.18 -7.47
CA THR A 457 4.05 4.89 -8.74
C THR A 457 4.37 3.90 -9.87
N ILE A 458 5.20 2.88 -9.60
CA ILE A 458 5.50 1.82 -10.58
C ILE A 458 4.22 1.09 -10.98
N ARG A 459 3.42 0.65 -10.00
CA ARG A 459 2.15 -0.04 -10.28
C ARG A 459 1.17 0.86 -11.04
N ASP A 460 1.01 2.10 -10.61
CA ASP A 460 0.09 3.04 -11.24
C ASP A 460 0.52 3.36 -12.67
N ARG A 461 1.84 3.47 -12.94
CA ARG A 461 2.38 3.64 -14.27
C ARG A 461 2.11 2.44 -15.17
N ILE A 462 2.28 1.21 -14.66
CA ILE A 462 1.96 -0.02 -15.40
C ILE A 462 0.48 -0.02 -15.83
N LEU A 463 -0.42 0.29 -14.90
CA LEU A 463 -1.85 0.39 -15.19
C LEU A 463 -2.19 1.54 -16.16
N GLN A 464 -1.48 2.66 -16.05
CA GLN A 464 -1.66 3.82 -16.91
C GLN A 464 -1.28 3.50 -18.36
N VAL A 465 -0.06 2.99 -18.59
CA VAL A 465 0.43 2.71 -19.95
C VAL A 465 -0.31 1.56 -20.63
N SER A 466 -0.87 0.64 -19.86
CA SER A 466 -1.72 -0.43 -20.39
C SER A 466 -3.18 0.00 -20.60
N GLY A 467 -3.53 1.25 -20.27
CA GLY A 467 -4.91 1.77 -20.40
C GLY A 467 -5.89 1.20 -19.37
N GLN A 468 -5.40 0.56 -18.31
CA GLN A 468 -6.23 -0.09 -17.31
C GLN A 468 -6.51 0.79 -16.09
N LEU A 469 -5.80 1.91 -15.91
CA LEU A 469 -5.90 2.73 -14.72
C LEU A 469 -7.32 3.29 -14.53
N ASN A 470 -7.95 2.90 -13.42
CA ASN A 470 -9.27 3.38 -13.03
C ASN A 470 -9.16 4.72 -12.27
N GLN A 471 -9.76 5.75 -12.82
CA GLN A 471 -9.73 7.13 -12.30
C GLN A 471 -10.66 7.37 -11.10
N LYS A 472 -11.36 6.36 -10.57
CA LYS A 472 -12.22 6.51 -9.40
C LYS A 472 -11.42 6.91 -8.17
N ARG A 473 -11.76 8.07 -7.59
CA ARG A 473 -11.09 8.66 -6.43
C ARG A 473 -11.87 8.48 -5.14
N GLY A 474 -11.14 8.51 -4.02
CA GLY A 474 -11.72 8.52 -2.67
C GLY A 474 -12.51 7.27 -2.29
N GLY A 475 -13.11 7.31 -1.11
CA GLY A 475 -13.95 6.24 -0.60
C GLY A 475 -13.18 5.04 -0.05
N PRO A 476 -13.88 3.95 0.30
CA PRO A 476 -13.27 2.76 0.84
C PRO A 476 -12.16 2.21 -0.03
N SER A 477 -11.15 1.62 0.62
CA SER A 477 -10.01 1.01 -0.06
C SER A 477 -10.41 -0.24 -0.83
N PHE A 478 -9.69 -0.51 -1.90
CA PHE A 478 -9.79 -1.78 -2.61
C PHE A 478 -8.71 -2.76 -2.10
N TYR A 479 -9.02 -4.04 -2.21
CA TYR A 479 -8.10 -5.12 -1.88
C TYR A 479 -7.45 -5.61 -3.17
N PRO A 480 -6.12 -5.46 -3.32
CA PRO A 480 -5.39 -6.05 -4.45
C PRO A 480 -5.61 -7.57 -4.53
N ALA A 481 -5.57 -8.13 -5.73
CA ALA A 481 -5.58 -9.57 -5.91
C ALA A 481 -4.32 -10.19 -5.28
N LEU A 482 -4.52 -11.22 -4.47
CA LEU A 482 -3.45 -12.03 -3.89
C LEU A 482 -3.52 -13.44 -4.43
N ASN A 483 -2.37 -14.05 -4.65
CA ASN A 483 -2.29 -15.49 -4.91
C ASN A 483 -2.76 -16.26 -3.68
N GLY A 484 -3.48 -17.37 -3.90
CA GLY A 484 -4.01 -18.20 -2.83
C GLY A 484 -2.94 -18.66 -1.82
N GLU A 485 -1.70 -18.87 -2.28
CA GLU A 485 -0.55 -19.26 -1.44
C GLU A 485 -0.18 -18.18 -0.41
N VAL A 486 -0.24 -16.89 -0.79
CA VAL A 486 0.03 -15.76 0.13
C VAL A 486 -1.01 -15.72 1.24
N VAL A 487 -2.28 -15.91 0.87
CA VAL A 487 -3.40 -15.91 1.83
C VAL A 487 -3.37 -17.17 2.71
N ALA A 488 -2.95 -18.32 2.17
CA ALA A 488 -2.86 -19.58 2.90
C ALA A 488 -1.75 -19.58 3.98
N GLY A 489 -0.69 -18.79 3.80
CA GLY A 489 0.41 -18.67 4.77
C GLY A 489 0.05 -17.91 6.05
N ALA A 490 -1.08 -17.22 6.10
CA ALA A 490 -1.52 -16.51 7.29
C ALA A 490 -2.07 -17.47 8.35
N SER A 491 -1.88 -17.18 9.64
CA SER A 491 -2.39 -17.97 10.78
C SER A 491 -3.90 -18.20 10.72
N LYS A 492 -4.63 -17.29 10.08
CA LYS A 492 -6.05 -17.42 9.71
C LYS A 492 -6.22 -17.02 8.25
N PRO A 493 -6.11 -17.98 7.31
CA PRO A 493 -6.16 -17.71 5.87
C PRO A 493 -7.38 -16.88 5.48
N GLY A 494 -7.15 -15.80 4.74
CA GLY A 494 -8.19 -14.89 4.24
C GLY A 494 -8.84 -13.97 5.27
N ARG A 495 -8.52 -14.06 6.55
CA ARG A 495 -9.07 -13.15 7.56
C ARG A 495 -8.56 -11.72 7.34
N GLY A 496 -9.50 -10.77 7.24
CA GLY A 496 -9.18 -9.35 7.05
C GLY A 496 -8.63 -9.00 5.68
N TRP A 497 -8.71 -9.91 4.69
CA TRP A 497 -8.47 -9.58 3.28
C TRP A 497 -9.73 -9.87 2.48
N ARG A 498 -10.36 -8.81 1.98
CA ARG A 498 -11.61 -8.90 1.22
C ARG A 498 -11.33 -8.94 -0.27
N TRP A 499 -12.35 -9.21 -1.04
CA TRP A 499 -12.28 -9.13 -2.49
C TRP A 499 -12.81 -7.78 -2.98
N SER A 500 -12.20 -7.26 -4.04
CA SER A 500 -12.66 -6.07 -4.74
C SER A 500 -12.94 -6.39 -6.21
N SER A 501 -13.86 -5.66 -6.82
CA SER A 501 -14.14 -5.81 -8.25
C SER A 501 -12.87 -5.58 -9.07
N GLU A 502 -12.75 -6.21 -10.23
CA GLU A 502 -11.62 -6.02 -11.14
C GLU A 502 -11.38 -4.54 -11.46
N GLY A 503 -12.47 -3.78 -11.66
CA GLY A 503 -12.35 -2.34 -11.88
C GLY A 503 -11.83 -1.56 -10.68
N ASP A 504 -12.23 -1.93 -9.45
CA ASP A 504 -11.69 -1.28 -8.26
C ASP A 504 -10.21 -1.67 -8.00
N GLN A 505 -9.83 -2.91 -8.31
CA GLN A 505 -8.43 -3.35 -8.19
C GLN A 505 -7.48 -2.58 -9.13
N LYS A 506 -7.98 -1.94 -10.17
CA LYS A 506 -7.23 -1.11 -11.12
C LYS A 506 -7.17 0.38 -10.74
N ARG A 507 -7.70 0.76 -9.57
CA ARG A 507 -7.58 2.13 -9.03
C ARG A 507 -6.13 2.47 -8.67
N ARG A 508 -5.87 3.77 -8.49
CA ARG A 508 -4.59 4.28 -7.98
C ARG A 508 -4.19 3.58 -6.69
N SER A 509 -2.92 3.26 -6.56
CA SER A 509 -2.33 2.50 -5.45
C SER A 509 -2.53 3.15 -4.09
N VAL A 510 -2.67 4.47 -4.01
CA VAL A 510 -3.00 5.19 -2.76
C VAL A 510 -4.33 4.73 -2.15
N TYR A 511 -5.21 4.14 -2.94
CA TYR A 511 -6.49 3.59 -2.50
C TYR A 511 -6.45 2.10 -2.18
N ALA A 512 -5.30 1.44 -2.28
CA ALA A 512 -5.13 0.06 -1.87
C ALA A 512 -5.31 -0.10 -0.35
N PHE A 513 -5.88 -1.23 0.06
CA PHE A 513 -5.98 -1.60 1.46
C PHE A 513 -4.60 -1.96 2.02
N ILE A 514 -4.22 -1.31 3.10
CA ILE A 514 -2.93 -1.53 3.77
C ILE A 514 -3.16 -2.32 5.03
N LYS A 515 -2.83 -3.60 4.98
CA LYS A 515 -2.81 -4.50 6.12
C LYS A 515 -1.41 -4.54 6.71
N ARG A 516 -1.28 -4.27 8.01
CA ARG A 516 0.01 -4.09 8.67
C ARG A 516 0.85 -5.37 8.71
N THR A 517 0.21 -6.50 9.00
CA THR A 517 0.89 -7.80 9.07
C THR A 517 1.04 -8.51 7.72
N MET A 518 0.44 -7.97 6.66
CA MET A 518 0.48 -8.57 5.33
C MET A 518 0.41 -7.47 4.26
N VAL A 519 1.54 -6.87 3.97
CA VAL A 519 1.65 -5.89 2.89
C VAL A 519 1.46 -6.58 1.54
N TYR A 520 0.82 -5.90 0.60
CA TYR A 520 0.68 -6.43 -0.77
C TYR A 520 2.06 -6.74 -1.35
N PRO A 521 2.34 -7.97 -1.82
CA PRO A 521 3.70 -8.40 -2.19
C PRO A 521 4.39 -7.52 -3.22
N PHE A 522 3.65 -6.94 -4.16
CA PHE A 522 4.22 -5.99 -5.11
C PHE A 522 4.77 -4.75 -4.39
N PHE A 523 4.05 -4.25 -3.39
CA PHE A 523 4.50 -3.09 -2.63
C PHE A 523 5.71 -3.43 -1.74
N GLU A 524 5.64 -4.57 -1.06
CA GLU A 524 6.72 -5.03 -0.18
C GLU A 524 8.05 -5.19 -0.93
N LEU A 525 8.02 -5.82 -2.11
CA LEU A 525 9.21 -6.00 -2.94
C LEU A 525 9.82 -4.71 -3.47
N PHE A 526 9.03 -3.64 -3.62
CA PHE A 526 9.50 -2.32 -4.03
C PHE A 526 9.62 -1.34 -2.85
N ASP A 527 9.96 -1.85 -1.65
CA ASP A 527 10.29 -1.08 -0.46
C ASP A 527 9.17 -0.15 0.01
N TYR A 528 7.95 -0.69 0.10
CA TYR A 528 6.84 0.03 0.71
C TYR A 528 7.15 0.41 2.15
N ALA A 529 6.52 1.46 2.65
CA ALA A 529 6.71 1.96 3.99
C ALA A 529 6.42 0.92 5.07
N ASN A 530 7.34 0.76 6.02
CA ASN A 530 7.01 0.13 7.30
C ASN A 530 6.03 1.03 8.04
N THR A 531 4.86 0.49 8.38
CA THR A 531 3.77 1.23 9.03
C THR A 531 3.73 1.08 10.56
N GLU A 532 4.76 0.51 11.17
CA GLU A 532 4.84 0.35 12.63
C GLU A 532 5.20 1.66 13.34
N GLY A 533 5.90 2.55 12.66
CA GLY A 533 6.28 3.88 13.18
C GLY A 533 6.32 4.94 12.09
N PRO A 534 6.57 6.21 12.45
CA PRO A 534 6.77 7.30 11.50
C PRO A 534 7.96 7.02 10.59
N LEU A 535 7.75 7.06 9.27
CA LEU A 535 8.82 6.84 8.31
C LEU A 535 9.18 8.13 7.59
N GLY A 536 10.39 8.63 7.81
CA GLY A 536 10.89 9.85 7.17
C GLY A 536 11.44 9.61 5.77
N THR A 537 12.04 8.43 5.53
CA THR A 537 12.63 8.04 4.25
C THR A 537 12.44 6.55 4.04
N ARG A 538 11.93 6.16 2.87
CA ARG A 538 11.86 4.74 2.49
C ARG A 538 13.26 4.23 2.13
N PRO A 539 13.61 3.00 2.51
CA PRO A 539 14.79 2.35 1.97
C PRO A 539 14.64 2.20 0.44
N GLN A 540 15.75 2.13 -0.26
CA GLN A 540 15.77 1.79 -1.68
C GLN A 540 16.72 0.62 -1.88
N THR A 541 16.16 -0.57 -2.13
CA THR A 541 16.93 -1.77 -2.39
C THR A 541 16.90 -2.12 -3.88
N THR A 542 17.94 -2.78 -4.36
CA THR A 542 17.96 -3.39 -5.70
C THR A 542 18.23 -4.88 -5.51
N VAL A 543 17.17 -5.68 -5.61
CA VAL A 543 17.23 -7.12 -5.34
C VAL A 543 16.61 -7.94 -6.48
N ALA A 544 17.12 -9.14 -6.71
CA ALA A 544 16.67 -10.02 -7.78
C ALA A 544 15.15 -10.29 -7.80
N PRO A 545 14.46 -10.43 -6.65
CA PRO A 545 13.00 -10.61 -6.65
C PRO A 545 12.20 -9.48 -7.31
N GLN A 546 12.71 -8.23 -7.31
CA GLN A 546 12.07 -7.12 -8.02
C GLN A 546 12.05 -7.36 -9.53
N ALA A 547 13.19 -7.76 -10.11
CA ALA A 547 13.28 -8.10 -11.53
C ALA A 547 12.42 -9.31 -11.88
N LEU A 548 12.40 -10.34 -11.02
CA LEU A 548 11.56 -11.53 -11.21
C LEU A 548 10.07 -11.18 -11.17
N LEU A 549 9.65 -10.28 -10.30
CA LEU A 549 8.27 -9.80 -10.24
C LEU A 549 7.90 -9.06 -11.53
N MET A 550 8.77 -8.16 -12.01
CA MET A 550 8.56 -7.42 -13.24
C MET A 550 8.55 -8.30 -14.50
N LEU A 551 9.21 -9.45 -14.46
CA LEU A 551 9.21 -10.40 -15.58
C LEU A 551 8.01 -11.38 -15.56
N ASN A 552 7.54 -11.77 -14.37
CA ASN A 552 6.67 -12.94 -14.23
C ASN A 552 5.28 -12.65 -13.63
N SER A 553 5.03 -11.42 -13.10
CA SER A 553 3.74 -11.15 -12.46
C SER A 553 2.59 -11.08 -13.47
N GLU A 554 1.41 -11.50 -13.04
CA GLU A 554 0.18 -11.42 -13.84
C GLU A 554 -0.11 -9.98 -14.27
N LEU A 555 0.14 -9.00 -13.39
CA LEU A 555 -0.01 -7.57 -13.69
C LEU A 555 0.83 -7.16 -14.91
N ILE A 556 2.09 -7.56 -14.96
CA ILE A 556 2.99 -7.22 -16.08
C ILE A 556 2.55 -7.94 -17.36
N THR A 557 2.24 -9.23 -17.26
CA THR A 557 1.86 -10.05 -18.42
C THR A 557 0.55 -9.54 -19.05
N GLU A 558 -0.44 -9.24 -18.24
CA GLU A 558 -1.71 -8.67 -18.71
C GLU A 558 -1.48 -7.28 -19.34
N SER A 559 -0.72 -6.42 -18.67
CA SER A 559 -0.41 -5.08 -19.16
C SER A 559 0.36 -5.10 -20.48
N ALA A 560 1.39 -5.94 -20.58
CA ALA A 560 2.17 -6.11 -21.81
C ALA A 560 1.31 -6.59 -22.99
N SER A 561 0.33 -7.45 -22.73
CA SER A 561 -0.61 -7.93 -23.75
C SER A 561 -1.51 -6.81 -24.27
N LEU A 562 -2.01 -5.95 -23.38
CA LEU A 562 -2.84 -4.80 -23.77
C LEU A 562 -2.03 -3.74 -24.52
N ILE A 563 -0.79 -3.48 -24.10
CA ILE A 563 0.13 -2.60 -24.80
C ILE A 563 0.40 -3.13 -26.21
N ALA A 564 0.66 -4.44 -26.34
CA ALA A 564 0.88 -5.09 -27.62
C ALA A 564 -0.31 -4.96 -28.56
N GLU A 565 -1.53 -5.14 -28.06
CA GLU A 565 -2.77 -4.98 -28.83
C GLU A 565 -2.92 -3.55 -29.35
N ASN A 566 -2.66 -2.56 -28.52
CA ASN A 566 -2.70 -1.15 -28.91
C ASN A 566 -1.59 -0.84 -29.91
N ALA A 567 -0.35 -1.27 -29.68
CA ALA A 567 0.76 -1.03 -30.58
C ALA A 567 0.55 -1.64 -31.98
N LEU A 568 0.03 -2.88 -32.04
CA LEU A 568 -0.26 -3.57 -33.30
C LEU A 568 -1.37 -2.92 -34.12
N SER A 569 -2.18 -2.05 -33.51
CA SER A 569 -3.18 -1.27 -34.24
C SER A 569 -2.57 -0.09 -35.01
N SER A 570 -1.35 0.29 -34.70
CA SER A 570 -0.59 1.36 -35.35
C SER A 570 0.09 0.89 -36.66
N LYS A 571 0.38 1.83 -37.54
CA LYS A 571 1.23 1.59 -38.73
C LYS A 571 2.70 1.33 -38.39
N ASP A 572 3.15 1.82 -37.23
CA ASP A 572 4.47 1.58 -36.68
C ASP A 572 4.37 1.00 -35.28
N PRO A 573 4.17 -0.33 -35.14
CA PRO A 573 3.97 -0.96 -33.84
C PRO A 573 5.15 -0.80 -32.89
N ILE A 574 6.38 -0.74 -33.39
CA ILE A 574 7.57 -0.55 -32.54
C ILE A 574 7.58 0.87 -31.98
N GLY A 575 7.43 1.87 -32.86
CA GLY A 575 7.33 3.26 -32.41
C GLY A 575 6.21 3.47 -31.42
N GLU A 576 5.03 2.93 -31.70
CA GLU A 576 3.87 3.04 -30.83
C GLU A 576 4.11 2.40 -29.44
N ALA A 577 4.77 1.24 -29.38
CA ALA A 577 5.13 0.61 -28.10
C ALA A 577 6.08 1.51 -27.26
N PHE A 578 7.05 2.15 -27.90
CA PHE A 578 7.92 3.13 -27.23
C PHE A 578 7.15 4.37 -26.77
N HIS A 579 6.25 4.90 -27.60
CA HIS A 579 5.40 6.05 -27.23
C HIS A 579 4.53 5.75 -26.03
N ILE A 580 3.92 4.56 -26.00
CA ILE A 580 3.04 4.14 -24.89
C ILE A 580 3.84 3.95 -23.60
N VAL A 581 4.95 3.21 -23.65
CA VAL A 581 5.67 2.77 -22.45
C VAL A 581 6.66 3.81 -21.95
N LEU A 582 7.46 4.38 -22.88
CA LEU A 582 8.57 5.27 -22.54
C LEU A 582 8.28 6.73 -22.83
N GLY A 583 7.28 7.04 -23.66
CA GLY A 583 6.90 8.40 -24.02
C GLY A 583 7.83 9.07 -25.04
N ARG A 584 8.67 8.31 -25.74
CA ARG A 584 9.63 8.82 -26.72
C ARG A 584 9.72 7.97 -27.96
N ASP A 585 10.36 8.48 -28.98
CA ASP A 585 10.74 7.71 -30.16
C ASP A 585 11.88 6.74 -29.83
N PRO A 586 11.92 5.52 -30.44
CA PRO A 586 13.06 4.65 -30.32
C PRO A 586 14.26 5.22 -31.09
N ALA A 587 15.45 5.15 -30.52
CA ALA A 587 16.67 5.43 -31.25
C ALA A 587 16.85 4.45 -32.43
N PRO A 588 17.64 4.82 -33.47
CA PRO A 588 17.86 3.95 -34.63
C PRO A 588 18.34 2.54 -34.23
N GLU A 589 19.24 2.47 -33.28
CA GLU A 589 19.80 1.24 -32.72
C GLU A 589 18.74 0.41 -31.98
N GLU A 590 17.96 1.05 -31.12
CA GLU A 590 16.86 0.40 -30.40
C GLU A 590 15.79 -0.15 -31.35
N ARG A 591 15.48 0.62 -32.41
CA ARG A 591 14.54 0.17 -33.45
C ARG A 591 15.08 -1.04 -34.23
N SER A 592 16.38 -1.10 -34.49
CA SER A 592 17.02 -2.24 -35.12
C SER A 592 17.01 -3.47 -34.23
N MET A 593 17.34 -3.29 -32.94
CA MET A 593 17.27 -4.37 -31.93
C MET A 593 15.84 -4.89 -31.74
N ALA A 594 14.85 -4.01 -31.69
CA ALA A 594 13.45 -4.38 -31.59
C ALA A 594 12.98 -5.20 -32.79
N LYS A 595 13.37 -4.83 -34.02
CA LYS A 595 13.06 -5.62 -35.23
C LYS A 595 13.67 -7.02 -35.18
N SER A 596 14.92 -7.14 -34.76
CA SER A 596 15.61 -8.43 -34.62
C SER A 596 14.89 -9.28 -33.55
N PHE A 597 14.66 -8.72 -32.39
CA PHE A 597 13.94 -9.41 -31.29
C PHE A 597 12.59 -9.94 -31.74
N LEU A 598 11.76 -9.11 -32.38
CA LEU A 598 10.44 -9.50 -32.85
C LEU A 598 10.51 -10.60 -33.92
N SER A 599 11.51 -10.56 -34.81
CA SER A 599 11.77 -11.59 -35.80
C SER A 599 12.16 -12.92 -35.13
N ASP A 600 13.08 -12.86 -34.16
CA ASP A 600 13.55 -14.04 -33.43
C ASP A 600 12.43 -14.69 -32.63
N GLN A 601 11.62 -13.87 -31.94
CA GLN A 601 10.44 -14.36 -31.23
C GLN A 601 9.40 -14.94 -32.20
N HIS A 602 9.20 -14.34 -33.35
CA HIS A 602 8.29 -14.89 -34.36
C HIS A 602 8.71 -16.30 -34.80
N GLU A 603 9.98 -16.49 -35.11
CA GLU A 603 10.53 -17.80 -35.52
C GLU A 603 10.51 -18.81 -34.36
N LYS A 604 10.85 -18.37 -33.14
CA LYS A 604 10.75 -19.20 -31.93
C LYS A 604 9.32 -19.69 -31.70
N GLN A 605 8.33 -18.82 -31.80
CA GLN A 605 6.92 -19.17 -31.62
C GLN A 605 6.43 -20.09 -32.75
N LYS A 606 6.94 -19.94 -33.96
CA LYS A 606 6.64 -20.81 -35.08
C LYS A 606 7.22 -22.22 -34.88
N LEU A 607 8.49 -22.32 -34.43
CA LEU A 607 9.14 -23.58 -34.10
C LEU A 607 8.45 -24.31 -32.95
N LEU A 608 8.10 -23.59 -31.86
CA LEU A 608 7.33 -24.14 -30.73
C LEU A 608 5.99 -24.68 -31.23
N ARG A 609 5.32 -23.99 -32.15
CA ARG A 609 4.07 -24.42 -32.77
C ARG A 609 4.22 -25.66 -33.65
N GLU A 610 5.32 -25.82 -34.34
CA GLU A 610 5.64 -27.02 -35.11
C GLU A 610 5.95 -28.20 -34.21
N GLN A 611 6.71 -28.00 -33.13
CA GLN A 611 7.01 -29.03 -32.14
C GLN A 611 5.76 -29.51 -31.39
N MET A 612 4.82 -28.62 -31.09
CA MET A 612 3.55 -28.93 -30.46
C MET A 612 2.68 -29.87 -31.32
N ARG A 613 2.87 -29.91 -32.64
CA ARG A 613 2.18 -30.86 -33.51
C ARG A 613 2.62 -32.32 -33.27
N PHE A 614 3.74 -32.50 -32.61
CA PHE A 614 4.37 -33.79 -32.44
C PHE A 614 4.55 -34.29 -30.98
N SER A 615 4.28 -33.43 -29.96
CA SER A 615 4.38 -33.86 -28.56
C SER A 615 3.25 -33.26 -27.71
N PRO A 616 2.43 -34.08 -27.07
CA PRO A 616 1.37 -33.63 -26.17
C PRO A 616 1.88 -32.82 -24.96
N ASP A 617 3.04 -33.19 -24.40
CA ASP A 617 3.64 -32.51 -23.23
C ASP A 617 4.10 -31.08 -23.53
N TYR A 618 4.65 -30.87 -24.71
CA TYR A 618 5.04 -29.55 -25.19
C TYR A 618 3.84 -28.64 -25.44
N ALA A 619 2.74 -29.22 -25.88
CA ALA A 619 1.50 -28.48 -26.09
C ALA A 619 0.91 -27.98 -24.78
N SER A 620 1.00 -28.79 -23.71
CA SER A 620 0.51 -28.41 -22.37
C SER A 620 1.35 -27.27 -21.74
N ALA A 621 2.69 -27.37 -21.83
CA ALA A 621 3.58 -26.32 -21.33
C ALA A 621 3.37 -24.98 -22.05
N TYR A 622 3.27 -25.01 -23.38
CA TYR A 622 3.01 -23.79 -24.18
C TYR A 622 1.63 -23.21 -23.91
N PHE A 623 0.63 -24.05 -23.73
CA PHE A 623 -0.72 -23.60 -23.42
C PHE A 623 -0.76 -22.86 -22.06
N ASN A 624 -0.04 -23.35 -21.06
CA ASN A 624 0.11 -22.70 -19.76
C ASN A 624 0.86 -21.37 -19.84
N GLU A 625 1.88 -21.27 -20.68
CA GLU A 625 2.63 -20.04 -20.90
C GLU A 625 1.81 -19.02 -21.71
N TYR A 626 1.09 -19.48 -22.70
CA TYR A 626 0.19 -18.68 -23.54
C TYR A 626 -0.99 -18.07 -22.76
N HIS A 627 -1.52 -18.81 -21.80
CA HIS A 627 -2.60 -18.32 -20.94
C HIS A 627 -2.20 -17.14 -20.02
N LYS A 628 -0.91 -17.02 -19.74
CA LYS A 628 -0.38 -15.88 -19.00
C LYS A 628 -0.36 -14.57 -19.81
N ILE A 629 -0.36 -14.66 -21.12
CA ILE A 629 -0.12 -13.52 -22.04
C ILE A 629 -1.41 -12.90 -22.61
N LEU A 630 -2.54 -13.61 -22.62
CA LEU A 630 -3.79 -13.11 -23.23
C LEU A 630 -4.81 -12.64 -22.17
N PRO A 631 -5.51 -11.51 -22.42
CA PRO A 631 -6.54 -11.01 -21.51
C PRO A 631 -7.72 -11.99 -21.34
N ALA A 632 -8.24 -12.09 -20.13
CA ALA A 632 -9.32 -12.99 -19.73
C ALA A 632 -10.57 -12.96 -20.66
N LYS A 633 -10.85 -11.85 -21.35
CA LYS A 633 -11.96 -11.73 -22.30
C LYS A 633 -11.84 -12.60 -23.56
N GLN A 634 -10.64 -13.05 -23.91
CA GLN A 634 -10.41 -13.90 -25.08
C GLN A 634 -10.43 -15.41 -24.73
N PHE A 635 -10.42 -15.77 -23.46
CA PHE A 635 -10.35 -17.15 -22.95
C PHE A 635 -11.68 -17.90 -22.92
N LEU A 636 -12.77 -17.30 -23.33
CA LEU A 636 -14.05 -18.00 -23.48
C LEU A 636 -14.03 -19.17 -24.47
N LYS A 637 -12.86 -19.48 -25.03
CA LYS A 637 -12.68 -20.52 -26.08
C LYS A 637 -11.56 -21.55 -25.82
N GLY A 638 -10.96 -21.57 -24.65
CA GLY A 638 -9.89 -22.51 -24.33
C GLY A 638 -9.92 -23.02 -22.89
N PRO A 639 -9.31 -24.14 -22.56
CA PRO A 639 -9.39 -24.72 -21.22
C PRO A 639 -8.52 -24.01 -20.21
N VAL A 640 -9.05 -23.80 -19.05
CA VAL A 640 -8.39 -23.80 -17.75
C VAL A 640 -7.48 -22.62 -17.38
N SER A 641 -7.92 -21.40 -17.48
CA SER A 641 -7.47 -20.35 -16.58
C SER A 641 -8.55 -19.28 -16.52
N GLY A 642 -9.14 -19.02 -15.47
CA GLY A 642 -10.27 -18.10 -15.40
C GLY A 642 -10.95 -18.24 -14.05
N TRP A 643 -10.28 -18.93 -13.11
CA TRP A 643 -10.81 -19.16 -11.80
C TRP A 643 -10.12 -18.27 -10.78
N ASP A 644 -10.90 -17.67 -9.91
CA ASP A 644 -10.42 -17.03 -8.70
C ASP A 644 -10.63 -17.99 -7.53
N TYR A 645 -9.56 -18.30 -6.82
CA TYR A 645 -9.57 -19.22 -5.69
C TYR A 645 -9.59 -18.41 -4.38
N PHE A 646 -10.64 -18.59 -3.57
CA PHE A 646 -10.85 -17.76 -2.38
C PHE A 646 -10.50 -18.47 -1.08
N LYS A 647 -10.71 -19.76 -0.98
CA LYS A 647 -10.37 -20.55 0.20
C LYS A 647 -10.02 -21.97 -0.24
N GLY A 648 -9.13 -22.62 0.55
CA GLY A 648 -8.70 -23.99 0.31
C GLY A 648 -7.54 -24.11 -0.66
N LYS A 649 -6.94 -25.28 -0.68
CA LYS A 649 -5.85 -25.61 -1.59
C LYS A 649 -6.41 -26.28 -2.84
N TRP A 650 -6.38 -25.55 -3.94
CA TRP A 650 -6.80 -26.03 -5.24
C TRP A 650 -5.57 -26.45 -6.04
N ILE A 651 -5.61 -27.61 -6.66
CA ILE A 651 -4.54 -28.11 -7.53
C ILE A 651 -5.12 -28.25 -8.91
N GLY A 652 -4.58 -27.50 -9.86
CA GLY A 652 -4.76 -27.78 -11.29
C GLY A 652 -3.85 -28.95 -11.66
N GLY A 653 -4.40 -30.10 -12.00
CA GLY A 653 -3.63 -31.18 -12.60
C GLY A 653 -3.26 -30.85 -14.04
N TYR A 654 -2.23 -31.47 -14.57
CA TYR A 654 -1.82 -31.41 -15.98
C TYR A 654 -2.95 -31.79 -16.97
N GLU A 655 -4.06 -32.29 -16.46
CA GLU A 655 -5.19 -32.84 -17.19
C GLU A 655 -6.51 -32.05 -16.99
N GLY A 656 -6.45 -30.84 -16.45
CA GLY A 656 -7.63 -30.00 -16.31
C GLY A 656 -8.54 -30.30 -15.11
N ILE A 657 -8.07 -31.04 -14.14
CA ILE A 657 -8.83 -31.42 -12.93
C ILE A 657 -8.66 -30.34 -11.86
N LEU A 658 -9.77 -29.84 -11.33
CA LEU A 658 -9.80 -29.06 -10.10
C LEU A 658 -9.90 -30.00 -8.91
N ARG A 659 -8.90 -30.01 -8.03
CA ARG A 659 -8.94 -30.75 -6.76
C ARG A 659 -8.92 -29.77 -5.61
N ALA A 660 -9.82 -29.98 -4.64
CA ALA A 660 -9.73 -29.30 -3.35
C ALA A 660 -9.08 -30.26 -2.36
N GLU A 661 -7.94 -29.89 -1.79
CA GLU A 661 -7.31 -30.66 -0.71
C GLU A 661 -7.87 -30.26 0.67
N ARG A 662 -7.63 -31.10 1.61
CA ARG A 662 -8.23 -31.43 2.90
C ARG A 662 -8.34 -30.32 3.95
N ASP A 663 -8.36 -29.03 3.74
CA ASP A 663 -8.53 -28.08 4.84
C ASP A 663 -9.55 -26.98 4.55
N TRP A 664 -10.70 -27.07 5.26
CA TRP A 664 -11.75 -26.04 5.35
C TRP A 664 -12.50 -25.69 4.06
N PRO A 665 -13.65 -25.03 4.12
CA PRO A 665 -14.46 -24.80 2.92
C PRO A 665 -13.63 -24.14 1.83
N ALA A 666 -13.39 -24.87 0.77
CA ALA A 666 -12.70 -24.38 -0.41
C ALA A 666 -13.74 -23.90 -1.41
N PHE A 667 -13.58 -22.71 -2.00
CA PHE A 667 -14.41 -22.29 -3.11
C PHE A 667 -13.61 -21.55 -4.16
N ALA A 668 -13.99 -21.72 -5.40
CA ALA A 668 -13.44 -21.09 -6.56
C ALA A 668 -14.56 -20.54 -7.45
N LEU A 669 -14.36 -19.33 -7.98
CA LEU A 669 -15.30 -18.67 -8.88
C LEU A 669 -14.66 -18.50 -10.24
N PHE A 670 -15.41 -18.83 -11.28
CA PHE A 670 -14.99 -18.58 -12.65
C PHE A 670 -15.14 -17.08 -13.00
N ARG A 671 -14.17 -16.51 -13.69
CA ARG A 671 -14.08 -15.06 -14.00
C ARG A 671 -15.07 -14.61 -15.09
N MET A 672 -16.28 -15.09 -15.07
CA MET A 672 -17.32 -14.72 -16.02
C MET A 672 -18.62 -14.41 -15.29
N ASP A 673 -19.18 -13.23 -15.53
CA ASP A 673 -20.50 -12.86 -15.05
C ASP A 673 -21.57 -13.28 -16.06
N ALA A 674 -22.52 -14.05 -15.60
CA ALA A 674 -23.68 -14.46 -16.40
C ALA A 674 -24.98 -14.31 -15.61
N ARG A 675 -26.07 -14.08 -16.31
CA ARG A 675 -27.40 -14.04 -15.71
C ARG A 675 -28.11 -15.38 -15.83
N ASP A 676 -28.22 -15.88 -17.05
CA ASP A 676 -28.94 -17.11 -17.40
C ASP A 676 -27.94 -18.07 -18.07
N PHE A 677 -27.76 -19.26 -17.49
CA PHE A 677 -26.77 -20.20 -17.96
C PHE A 677 -27.03 -21.60 -17.43
N LYS A 678 -26.33 -22.59 -18.02
CA LYS A 678 -26.33 -23.96 -17.55
C LYS A 678 -24.89 -24.44 -17.35
N ILE A 679 -24.65 -25.11 -16.23
CA ILE A 679 -23.38 -25.81 -15.93
C ILE A 679 -23.68 -27.28 -15.85
N SER A 680 -22.83 -28.08 -16.48
CA SER A 680 -22.87 -29.54 -16.38
C SER A 680 -21.46 -30.13 -16.35
N GLY A 681 -21.32 -31.28 -15.75
CA GLY A 681 -20.03 -31.94 -15.63
C GLY A 681 -20.10 -33.16 -14.74
N GLN A 682 -18.90 -33.65 -14.37
CA GLN A 682 -18.76 -34.75 -13.46
C GLN A 682 -18.05 -34.32 -12.19
N VAL A 683 -18.42 -34.91 -11.06
CA VAL A 683 -17.79 -34.69 -9.77
C VAL A 683 -17.61 -36.02 -9.05
N HIS A 684 -16.42 -36.22 -8.48
CA HIS A 684 -16.09 -37.35 -7.63
C HIS A 684 -15.81 -36.86 -6.22
N LEU A 685 -16.51 -37.49 -5.24
CA LEU A 685 -16.31 -37.25 -3.82
C LEU A 685 -15.51 -38.38 -3.23
N ASP A 686 -14.43 -38.09 -2.51
CA ASP A 686 -13.72 -39.10 -1.73
C ASP A 686 -14.54 -39.55 -0.50
N ASP A 687 -14.06 -40.58 0.20
CA ASP A 687 -14.78 -41.19 1.33
C ASP A 687 -15.02 -40.25 2.51
N ILE A 688 -14.27 -39.14 2.60
CA ILE A 688 -14.35 -38.17 3.67
C ILE A 688 -14.98 -36.83 3.25
N THR A 689 -15.25 -36.66 1.97
CA THR A 689 -15.93 -35.43 1.49
C THR A 689 -17.36 -35.37 2.04
N GLU A 690 -17.67 -34.28 2.73
CA GLU A 690 -18.99 -34.12 3.32
C GLU A 690 -19.95 -33.47 2.33
N ARG A 691 -19.50 -32.42 1.62
CA ARG A 691 -20.35 -31.57 0.80
C ARG A 691 -19.60 -30.99 -0.39
N VAL A 692 -20.30 -30.88 -1.50
CA VAL A 692 -19.85 -30.22 -2.72
C VAL A 692 -20.94 -29.30 -3.21
N SER A 693 -20.59 -28.10 -3.68
CA SER A 693 -21.55 -27.15 -4.18
C SER A 693 -21.13 -26.60 -5.52
N ILE A 694 -22.13 -26.38 -6.36
CA ILE A 694 -22.05 -25.56 -7.56
C ILE A 694 -22.69 -24.19 -7.23
N LEU A 695 -21.93 -23.12 -7.38
CA LEU A 695 -22.32 -21.77 -7.05
C LEU A 695 -22.84 -21.06 -8.30
N LEU A 696 -23.97 -20.33 -8.20
CA LEU A 696 -24.62 -19.69 -9.32
C LEU A 696 -24.95 -18.25 -8.98
N ARG A 697 -24.72 -17.32 -9.92
CA ARG A 697 -24.83 -15.86 -9.69
C ARG A 697 -24.12 -15.41 -8.41
N ALA A 698 -23.02 -16.06 -8.07
CA ALA A 698 -22.27 -15.76 -6.86
C ALA A 698 -21.64 -14.38 -6.95
N ARG A 699 -21.89 -13.56 -5.95
CA ARG A 699 -21.29 -12.23 -5.76
C ARG A 699 -20.60 -12.21 -4.43
N PRO A 700 -19.28 -12.16 -4.41
CA PRO A 700 -18.53 -12.08 -3.18
C PRO A 700 -18.93 -10.83 -2.37
N ARG A 701 -19.11 -11.03 -1.06
CA ARG A 701 -19.45 -9.98 -0.12
C ARG A 701 -18.75 -10.27 1.20
N ASP A 702 -17.70 -9.53 1.50
CA ASP A 702 -16.88 -9.78 2.69
C ASP A 702 -16.37 -11.24 2.74
N ASP A 703 -16.67 -11.98 3.79
CA ASP A 703 -16.35 -13.41 3.93
C ASP A 703 -17.47 -14.35 3.41
N GLU A 704 -18.51 -13.78 2.82
CA GLU A 704 -19.69 -14.47 2.34
C GLU A 704 -19.95 -14.15 0.85
N PHE A 705 -20.97 -14.72 0.30
CA PHE A 705 -21.45 -14.36 -1.03
C PHE A 705 -22.98 -14.30 -1.07
N ASP A 706 -23.52 -13.47 -1.95
CA ASP A 706 -24.91 -13.54 -2.36
C ASP A 706 -24.99 -14.39 -3.63
N GLY A 707 -25.87 -15.38 -3.71
CA GLY A 707 -25.97 -16.27 -4.84
C GLY A 707 -26.83 -17.48 -4.57
N TYR A 708 -26.87 -18.39 -5.55
CA TYR A 708 -27.52 -19.71 -5.37
C TYR A 708 -26.47 -20.77 -5.19
N VAL A 709 -26.82 -21.83 -4.47
CA VAL A 709 -25.98 -22.99 -4.18
C VAL A 709 -26.73 -24.26 -4.53
N ALA A 710 -26.26 -24.98 -5.50
CA ALA A 710 -26.68 -26.35 -5.77
C ALA A 710 -25.71 -27.29 -5.03
N LEU A 711 -26.16 -27.87 -3.93
CA LEU A 711 -25.39 -28.61 -2.96
C LEU A 711 -25.62 -30.12 -3.12
N ILE A 712 -24.53 -30.87 -3.21
CA ILE A 712 -24.50 -32.32 -3.06
C ILE A 712 -24.03 -32.61 -1.64
N ASP A 713 -24.91 -33.08 -0.76
CA ASP A 713 -24.63 -33.39 0.63
C ASP A 713 -24.49 -34.90 0.81
N ALA A 714 -23.23 -35.37 0.90
CA ALA A 714 -22.94 -36.78 1.06
C ALA A 714 -23.19 -37.30 2.50
N VAL A 715 -23.34 -36.38 3.47
CA VAL A 715 -23.66 -36.78 4.85
C VAL A 715 -25.14 -37.12 4.98
N SER A 716 -26.02 -36.29 4.44
CA SER A 716 -27.46 -36.52 4.46
C SER A 716 -27.96 -37.37 3.27
N SER A 717 -27.10 -37.68 2.28
CA SER A 717 -27.46 -38.32 1.00
C SER A 717 -28.56 -37.52 0.28
N GLU A 718 -28.47 -36.21 0.27
CA GLU A 718 -29.43 -35.31 -0.35
C GLU A 718 -28.74 -34.40 -1.38
N ILE A 719 -29.49 -33.99 -2.39
CA ILE A 719 -29.17 -32.79 -3.17
C ILE A 719 -30.08 -31.65 -2.70
N ILE A 720 -29.50 -30.45 -2.55
CA ILE A 720 -30.21 -29.31 -1.95
C ILE A 720 -29.94 -28.06 -2.78
N LEU A 721 -30.96 -27.30 -3.06
CA LEU A 721 -30.86 -26.01 -3.70
C LEU A 721 -31.12 -24.91 -2.68
N LYS A 722 -30.19 -23.96 -2.52
CA LYS A 722 -30.30 -22.86 -1.55
C LYS A 722 -30.11 -21.50 -2.21
N ARG A 723 -30.72 -20.48 -1.65
CA ARG A 723 -30.42 -19.09 -1.87
C ARG A 723 -29.62 -18.56 -0.68
N TYR A 724 -28.54 -17.84 -0.97
CA TYR A 724 -27.80 -17.06 0.02
C TYR A 724 -27.94 -15.59 -0.30
N GLN A 725 -28.42 -14.80 0.66
CA GLN A 725 -28.54 -13.36 0.50
C GLN A 725 -28.42 -12.65 1.84
N LYS A 726 -27.51 -11.67 1.92
CA LYS A 726 -27.27 -10.85 3.13
C LYS A 726 -26.99 -11.69 4.39
N GLY A 727 -26.18 -12.76 4.26
CA GLY A 727 -25.82 -13.65 5.36
C GLY A 727 -26.89 -14.63 5.81
N LYS A 728 -28.00 -14.73 5.09
CA LYS A 728 -29.06 -15.69 5.35
C LYS A 728 -29.13 -16.72 4.25
N SER A 729 -29.39 -17.98 4.61
CA SER A 729 -29.63 -19.04 3.65
C SER A 729 -31.05 -19.55 3.72
N GLU A 730 -31.65 -19.80 2.56
CA GLU A 730 -32.99 -20.34 2.41
C GLU A 730 -32.93 -21.56 1.48
N ILE A 731 -33.64 -22.64 1.86
CA ILE A 731 -33.73 -23.84 1.05
C ILE A 731 -34.88 -23.66 0.06
N LEU A 732 -34.56 -23.66 -1.24
CA LEU A 732 -35.51 -23.55 -2.32
C LEU A 732 -36.06 -24.93 -2.73
N GLY A 733 -35.30 -25.99 -2.50
CA GLY A 733 -35.68 -27.36 -2.77
C GLY A 733 -34.67 -28.36 -2.28
N LYS A 734 -35.14 -29.60 -2.02
CA LYS A 734 -34.26 -30.73 -1.65
C LYS A 734 -34.84 -32.06 -2.11
N ALA A 735 -33.98 -33.04 -2.35
CA ALA A 735 -34.37 -34.40 -2.73
C ALA A 735 -33.32 -35.40 -2.24
N SER A 736 -33.75 -36.59 -1.85
CA SER A 736 -32.89 -37.72 -1.47
C SER A 736 -32.24 -38.35 -2.72
N ALA A 737 -30.96 -38.66 -2.63
CA ALA A 737 -30.13 -39.01 -3.81
C ALA A 737 -29.37 -40.36 -3.65
N GLY A 738 -29.65 -41.14 -2.65
CA GLY A 738 -28.97 -42.40 -2.43
C GLY A 738 -27.49 -42.24 -2.07
N ASP A 739 -26.66 -43.27 -2.42
CA ASP A 739 -25.22 -43.24 -2.09
C ASP A 739 -24.42 -42.37 -3.09
N LEU A 740 -24.06 -41.16 -2.70
CA LEU A 740 -23.39 -40.18 -3.50
C LEU A 740 -21.87 -40.35 -3.61
N ARG A 741 -21.27 -41.36 -2.94
CA ARG A 741 -19.82 -41.57 -2.91
C ARG A 741 -19.31 -42.60 -3.89
N ARG A 742 -20.19 -43.23 -4.68
CA ARG A 742 -19.83 -44.28 -5.63
C ARG A 742 -19.45 -43.72 -7.00
N GLY A 743 -18.18 -43.39 -7.20
CA GLY A 743 -17.64 -43.02 -8.49
C GLY A 743 -17.99 -41.58 -8.91
N PHE A 744 -17.84 -41.29 -10.18
CA PHE A 744 -18.18 -39.94 -10.71
C PHE A 744 -19.70 -39.79 -10.82
N LEU A 745 -20.18 -38.64 -10.30
CA LEU A 745 -21.55 -38.22 -10.41
C LEU A 745 -21.67 -37.21 -11.54
N ASP A 746 -22.57 -37.45 -12.48
CA ASP A 746 -22.95 -36.43 -13.47
C ASP A 746 -23.84 -35.39 -12.80
N PHE A 747 -23.52 -34.13 -12.95
CA PHE A 747 -24.36 -33.02 -12.47
C PHE A 747 -24.73 -32.08 -13.59
N SER A 748 -25.91 -31.45 -13.47
CA SER A 748 -26.32 -30.35 -14.33
C SER A 748 -27.14 -29.37 -13.51
N VAL A 749 -26.77 -28.08 -13.58
CA VAL A 749 -27.50 -26.98 -12.97
C VAL A 749 -27.82 -25.97 -14.03
N GLU A 750 -29.08 -25.61 -14.15
CA GLU A 750 -29.56 -24.62 -15.09
C GLU A 750 -30.27 -23.49 -14.34
N LEU A 751 -29.95 -22.26 -14.69
CA LEU A 751 -30.54 -21.05 -14.13
C LEU A 751 -31.06 -20.19 -15.27
N VAL A 752 -32.35 -19.99 -15.34
CA VAL A 752 -33.01 -19.11 -16.29
C VAL A 752 -33.98 -18.20 -15.55
N GLU A 753 -33.73 -16.92 -15.62
CA GLU A 753 -34.45 -15.89 -14.85
C GLU A 753 -34.47 -16.18 -13.34
N ASN A 754 -35.59 -16.71 -12.84
CA ASN A 754 -35.79 -17.11 -11.44
C ASN A 754 -36.04 -18.60 -11.25
N ARG A 755 -35.89 -19.40 -12.30
CA ARG A 755 -36.09 -20.86 -12.28
C ARG A 755 -34.77 -21.56 -12.27
N ILE A 756 -34.60 -22.51 -11.34
CA ILE A 756 -33.35 -23.23 -11.14
C ILE A 756 -33.67 -24.72 -11.23
N GLY A 757 -33.02 -25.39 -12.17
CA GLY A 757 -33.05 -26.85 -12.32
C GLY A 757 -31.72 -27.43 -11.83
N PHE A 758 -31.75 -28.42 -10.94
CA PHE A 758 -30.55 -29.13 -10.47
C PHE A 758 -30.79 -30.64 -10.62
N LYS A 759 -29.90 -31.30 -11.33
CA LYS A 759 -29.94 -32.72 -11.60
C LYS A 759 -28.60 -33.34 -11.20
N VAL A 760 -28.64 -34.47 -10.52
CA VAL A 760 -27.49 -35.36 -10.25
C VAL A 760 -27.85 -36.79 -10.68
N SER A 761 -26.93 -37.48 -11.31
CA SER A 761 -27.06 -38.89 -11.65
C SER A 761 -25.70 -39.58 -11.47
N GLY A 762 -25.67 -40.83 -11.08
CA GLY A 762 -24.43 -41.57 -10.82
C GLY A 762 -24.30 -42.82 -11.70
N PRO A 763 -23.18 -43.54 -11.56
CA PRO A 763 -23.01 -44.85 -12.16
C PRO A 763 -24.10 -45.82 -11.64
N VAL A 764 -24.20 -47.03 -12.25
CA VAL A 764 -25.22 -48.03 -11.98
C VAL A 764 -25.61 -48.12 -10.49
N GLY A 765 -26.87 -47.76 -10.17
CA GLY A 765 -27.45 -47.80 -8.83
C GLY A 765 -27.72 -46.43 -8.16
N VAL A 766 -27.35 -45.33 -8.77
CA VAL A 766 -27.78 -43.97 -8.36
C VAL A 766 -28.80 -43.48 -9.39
N ASP A 767 -30.07 -43.54 -9.02
CA ASP A 767 -31.12 -43.01 -9.88
C ASP A 767 -30.98 -41.48 -10.07
N ALA A 768 -31.31 -41.01 -11.26
CA ALA A 768 -31.27 -39.59 -11.57
C ALA A 768 -32.23 -38.78 -10.70
N VAL A 769 -31.69 -37.95 -9.82
CA VAL A 769 -32.45 -37.08 -8.94
C VAL A 769 -32.48 -35.65 -9.50
N LYS A 770 -33.63 -35.03 -9.43
CA LYS A 770 -33.88 -33.67 -9.98
C LYS A 770 -34.62 -32.80 -8.97
N ILE A 771 -34.21 -31.55 -8.89
CA ILE A 771 -34.92 -30.47 -8.20
C ILE A 771 -35.25 -29.38 -9.22
N TYR A 772 -36.47 -28.90 -9.19
CA TYR A 772 -36.85 -27.67 -9.87
C TYR A 772 -37.42 -26.70 -8.84
N ALA A 773 -36.87 -25.53 -8.78
CA ALA A 773 -37.32 -24.48 -7.89
C ALA A 773 -37.58 -23.18 -8.67
N LYS A 774 -38.54 -22.41 -8.19
CA LYS A 774 -38.76 -21.04 -8.61
C LYS A 774 -38.49 -20.15 -7.41
N ASP A 775 -37.61 -19.22 -7.56
CA ASP A 775 -37.33 -18.23 -6.51
C ASP A 775 -38.30 -17.06 -6.63
N GLU A 776 -39.13 -16.84 -5.64
CA GLU A 776 -40.09 -15.72 -5.64
C GLU A 776 -39.44 -14.37 -5.33
N GLU A 777 -38.25 -14.38 -4.71
CA GLU A 777 -37.44 -13.20 -4.44
C GLU A 777 -36.05 -13.30 -5.11
N PRO A 778 -35.97 -13.31 -6.44
CA PRO A 778 -34.78 -13.69 -7.15
C PRO A 778 -33.61 -12.69 -6.94
N ILE A 779 -32.40 -13.24 -6.88
CA ILE A 779 -31.20 -12.43 -6.92
C ILE A 779 -31.09 -11.77 -8.28
N SER A 780 -31.26 -10.46 -8.32
CA SER A 780 -31.28 -9.67 -9.55
C SER A 780 -29.89 -9.51 -10.19
N GLY A 781 -29.81 -9.41 -11.51
CA GLY A 781 -28.61 -9.09 -12.27
C GLY A 781 -27.68 -10.28 -12.55
N GLN A 782 -26.45 -9.99 -12.96
CA GLN A 782 -25.41 -10.96 -13.28
C GLN A 782 -24.59 -11.33 -12.05
N GLY A 783 -23.96 -12.48 -12.05
CA GLY A 783 -22.98 -12.93 -11.08
C GLY A 783 -22.20 -14.12 -11.62
N ARG A 784 -21.16 -14.51 -10.90
CA ARG A 784 -20.26 -15.59 -11.29
C ARG A 784 -20.84 -16.95 -10.97
N PHE A 785 -20.36 -17.95 -11.64
CA PHE A 785 -20.53 -19.34 -11.19
C PHE A 785 -19.24 -19.86 -10.58
N GLY A 786 -19.34 -20.92 -9.80
CA GLY A 786 -18.18 -21.49 -9.13
C GLY A 786 -18.46 -22.84 -8.56
N VAL A 787 -17.45 -23.36 -7.87
CA VAL A 787 -17.52 -24.65 -7.18
C VAL A 787 -16.99 -24.49 -5.76
N SER A 788 -17.53 -25.29 -4.84
CA SER A 788 -16.99 -25.36 -3.49
C SER A 788 -17.02 -26.79 -2.95
N SER A 789 -16.13 -27.08 -2.02
CA SER A 789 -16.11 -28.35 -1.29
C SER A 789 -15.96 -28.14 0.20
N TRP A 790 -16.40 -29.13 0.95
CA TRP A 790 -16.31 -29.17 2.41
C TRP A 790 -15.94 -30.57 2.87
N GLY A 791 -14.86 -30.70 3.64
CA GLY A 791 -14.54 -31.89 4.39
C GLY A 791 -13.77 -33.01 3.67
N GLY A 792 -13.22 -32.76 2.47
CA GLY A 792 -12.45 -33.81 1.75
C GLY A 792 -11.95 -33.39 0.39
N ASN A 793 -11.36 -34.33 -0.34
CA ASN A 793 -10.89 -34.11 -1.70
C ASN A 793 -12.02 -34.28 -2.71
N VAL A 794 -12.20 -33.31 -3.56
CA VAL A 794 -13.21 -33.30 -4.62
C VAL A 794 -12.51 -33.17 -5.96
N THR A 795 -12.90 -34.01 -6.90
CA THR A 795 -12.41 -33.94 -8.28
C THR A 795 -13.58 -33.55 -9.18
N PHE A 796 -13.42 -32.46 -9.93
CA PHE A 796 -14.34 -32.08 -10.99
C PHE A 796 -13.76 -32.48 -12.34
N ASP A 797 -14.58 -33.03 -13.21
CA ASP A 797 -14.22 -33.42 -14.56
C ASP A 797 -15.29 -33.05 -15.56
N SER A 798 -14.89 -32.85 -16.80
CA SER A 798 -15.77 -32.55 -17.93
C SER A 798 -16.79 -31.45 -17.66
N VAL A 799 -16.39 -30.44 -16.87
CA VAL A 799 -17.29 -29.33 -16.55
C VAL A 799 -17.40 -28.41 -17.76
N SER A 800 -18.61 -28.18 -18.18
CA SER A 800 -18.94 -27.28 -19.28
C SER A 800 -19.96 -26.24 -18.84
N PHE A 801 -19.87 -25.09 -19.48
CA PHE A 801 -20.72 -23.93 -19.25
C PHE A 801 -21.44 -23.57 -20.55
N GLU A 802 -22.75 -23.59 -20.52
CA GLU A 802 -23.59 -23.21 -21.67
C GLU A 802 -24.17 -21.81 -21.43
N TYR A 803 -23.86 -20.90 -22.34
CA TYR A 803 -24.34 -19.53 -22.32
C TYR A 803 -24.71 -19.06 -23.71
N LYS A 804 -25.94 -18.55 -23.86
CA LYS A 804 -26.48 -18.08 -25.16
C LYS A 804 -26.38 -19.12 -26.30
N GLY A 805 -26.64 -20.38 -25.97
CA GLY A 805 -26.62 -21.48 -26.94
C GLY A 805 -25.21 -21.92 -27.38
N GLN A 806 -24.16 -21.44 -26.73
CA GLN A 806 -22.79 -21.91 -26.93
C GLN A 806 -22.31 -22.67 -25.70
N ASN A 807 -21.65 -23.79 -25.91
CA ASN A 807 -21.08 -24.61 -24.85
C ASN A 807 -19.56 -24.35 -24.75
N TYR A 808 -19.11 -24.07 -23.56
CA TYR A 808 -17.73 -23.75 -23.24
C TYR A 808 -17.21 -24.80 -22.24
N PRO A 809 -16.30 -25.71 -22.62
CA PRO A 809 -15.66 -26.60 -21.67
C PRO A 809 -14.75 -25.77 -20.74
N ILE A 810 -14.89 -25.92 -19.43
CA ILE A 810 -14.17 -25.17 -18.41
C ILE A 810 -13.29 -26.05 -17.50
N VAL A 811 -13.59 -27.34 -17.42
CA VAL A 811 -12.76 -28.40 -16.84
C VAL A 811 -12.92 -29.65 -17.69
N GLN A 812 -11.85 -30.21 -18.16
CA GLN A 812 -11.91 -31.42 -18.99
C GLN A 812 -10.71 -32.30 -18.74
N ILE A 813 -10.94 -33.63 -18.49
CA ILE A 813 -9.91 -34.67 -18.50
C ILE A 813 -9.91 -35.30 -19.89
N ASP A 814 -8.76 -35.39 -20.53
CA ASP A 814 -8.57 -36.18 -21.72
C ASP A 814 -8.09 -37.58 -21.32
N HIS A 815 -9.04 -38.50 -21.29
CA HIS A 815 -8.72 -39.92 -21.06
C HIS A 815 -8.05 -40.61 -22.26
N SER A 816 -8.05 -39.97 -23.43
CA SER A 816 -7.50 -40.57 -24.68
C SER A 816 -6.11 -40.06 -25.04
N GLY A 817 -5.59 -39.05 -24.31
CA GLY A 817 -4.23 -38.49 -24.48
C GLY A 817 -3.94 -37.79 -25.81
N SER A 818 -4.87 -37.75 -26.78
CA SER A 818 -4.53 -37.29 -28.11
C SER A 818 -5.55 -36.43 -28.87
N ASP A 819 -6.84 -36.53 -28.63
CA ASP A 819 -7.82 -35.98 -29.58
C ASP A 819 -8.37 -34.60 -29.27
N LEU A 820 -8.45 -34.19 -28.02
CA LEU A 820 -8.95 -32.87 -27.63
C LEU A 820 -7.96 -31.75 -27.92
N ILE A 821 -6.70 -31.99 -27.67
CA ILE A 821 -5.62 -31.07 -28.04
C ILE A 821 -5.61 -30.86 -29.57
N LYS A 822 -5.95 -31.86 -30.36
CA LYS A 822 -6.06 -31.77 -31.82
C LYS A 822 -7.27 -30.92 -32.27
N ASN A 823 -8.40 -31.01 -31.59
CA ASN A 823 -9.62 -30.30 -32.01
C ASN A 823 -9.59 -28.82 -31.59
N ASP A 824 -9.13 -28.48 -30.39
CA ASP A 824 -8.95 -27.09 -29.97
C ASP A 824 -7.80 -26.39 -30.70
N LYS A 825 -6.70 -27.08 -31.01
CA LYS A 825 -5.64 -26.58 -31.86
C LYS A 825 -6.13 -26.18 -33.26
N LYS A 826 -7.03 -26.97 -33.87
CA LYS A 826 -7.62 -26.59 -35.15
C LYS A 826 -8.46 -25.34 -35.08
N ILE A 827 -9.11 -25.07 -33.96
CA ILE A 827 -10.00 -23.92 -33.79
C ILE A 827 -9.19 -22.65 -33.49
N ILE A 828 -8.22 -22.69 -32.58
CA ILE A 828 -7.42 -21.52 -32.19
C ILE A 828 -6.45 -21.12 -33.31
N LEU A 829 -5.77 -22.09 -33.87
CA LEU A 829 -4.68 -21.85 -34.84
C LEU A 829 -5.16 -21.54 -36.25
N LYS A 830 -6.40 -21.86 -36.63
CA LYS A 830 -6.98 -21.49 -37.94
C LYS A 830 -7.65 -20.13 -37.95
N LYS A 831 -8.01 -19.55 -36.78
CA LYS A 831 -8.87 -18.36 -36.72
C LYS A 831 -8.13 -17.03 -36.45
N ASP A 832 -6.88 -17.08 -35.97
CA ASP A 832 -6.12 -15.84 -35.77
C ASP A 832 -4.69 -15.98 -36.31
N PRO A 833 -4.45 -15.56 -37.55
CA PRO A 833 -3.08 -15.56 -38.12
C PRO A 833 -2.13 -14.58 -37.43
N THR A 834 -2.65 -13.63 -36.65
CA THR A 834 -1.86 -12.58 -35.99
C THR A 834 -1.37 -12.98 -34.59
N ILE A 835 -1.76 -14.15 -34.10
CA ILE A 835 -1.49 -14.58 -32.73
C ILE A 835 0.02 -14.61 -32.39
N ILE A 836 0.84 -15.07 -33.32
CA ILE A 836 2.30 -15.11 -33.14
C ILE A 836 2.85 -13.67 -33.03
N GLN A 837 2.32 -12.75 -33.83
CA GLN A 837 2.71 -11.34 -33.77
C GLN A 837 2.28 -10.71 -32.44
N ARG A 838 1.11 -11.06 -31.92
CA ARG A 838 0.63 -10.59 -30.63
C ARG A 838 1.51 -11.07 -29.49
N ILE A 839 1.87 -12.35 -29.46
CA ILE A 839 2.77 -12.92 -28.45
C ILE A 839 4.15 -12.23 -28.52
N ALA A 840 4.74 -12.17 -29.70
CA ALA A 840 6.05 -11.51 -29.89
C ALA A 840 6.02 -10.04 -29.43
N MET A 841 4.96 -9.30 -29.76
CA MET A 841 4.80 -7.92 -29.34
C MET A 841 4.51 -7.80 -27.83
N ALA A 842 3.80 -8.74 -27.21
CA ALA A 842 3.60 -8.75 -25.77
C ALA A 842 4.92 -9.02 -25.01
N GLU A 843 5.75 -9.95 -25.48
CA GLU A 843 7.08 -10.15 -24.92
C GLU A 843 7.98 -8.91 -25.11
N PHE A 844 7.89 -8.24 -26.24
CA PHE A 844 8.58 -6.98 -26.47
C PHE A 844 8.07 -5.85 -25.54
N SER A 845 6.76 -5.73 -25.37
CA SER A 845 6.14 -4.77 -24.44
C SER A 845 6.54 -5.05 -23.00
N SER A 846 6.63 -6.32 -22.60
CA SER A 846 7.16 -6.71 -21.30
C SER A 846 8.62 -6.32 -21.13
N LEU A 847 9.45 -6.45 -22.16
CA LEU A 847 10.83 -5.99 -22.13
C LEU A 847 10.91 -4.48 -21.87
N LEU A 848 10.10 -3.67 -22.55
CA LEU A 848 10.07 -2.22 -22.35
C LEU A 848 9.65 -1.85 -20.92
N LEU A 849 8.68 -2.55 -20.33
CA LEU A 849 8.28 -2.36 -18.93
C LEU A 849 9.40 -2.69 -17.93
N ASN A 850 10.39 -3.49 -18.31
CA ASN A 850 11.52 -3.90 -17.49
C ASN A 850 12.78 -3.01 -17.68
N LEU A 851 12.74 -2.00 -18.55
CA LEU A 851 13.86 -1.08 -18.70
C LEU A 851 14.01 -0.18 -17.46
N ASN A 852 15.25 0.18 -17.13
CA ASN A 852 15.52 1.13 -16.06
C ASN A 852 14.80 2.47 -16.28
N GLU A 853 14.72 2.94 -17.51
CA GLU A 853 13.98 4.15 -17.90
C GLU A 853 12.49 4.09 -17.50
N PHE A 854 11.90 2.90 -17.42
CA PHE A 854 10.53 2.74 -16.93
C PHE A 854 10.42 2.84 -15.40
N ILE A 855 11.43 2.39 -14.67
CA ILE A 855 11.38 2.25 -13.20
C ILE A 855 12.04 3.45 -12.50
N TYR A 856 12.93 4.18 -13.18
CA TYR A 856 13.65 5.32 -12.61
C TYR A 856 13.18 6.64 -13.24
N VAL A 857 13.31 7.70 -12.46
CA VAL A 857 13.14 9.09 -12.88
C VAL A 857 14.46 9.83 -12.69
N ASP A 858 14.79 10.57 -13.71
CA ASP A 858 15.98 11.38 -13.81
C ASP A 858 15.71 12.80 -13.27
#